data_2ed405b02c59777423a134017ae01514
#
_entry.id   2ed405b02c59777423a134017ae01514
#
_cell.length_a   1.000
_cell.length_b   1.000
_cell.length_c   1.000
_cell.angle_alpha   90.00
_cell.angle_beta   90.00
_cell.angle_gamma   90.00
#
_symmetry.space_group_name_H-M   'P 1'
#
loop_
_entity.id
_entity.type
_entity.pdbx_description
1 polymer ?
#
loop_
_entity_poly.entity_id
_entity_poly.type
_entity_poly.pdbx_seq_one_letter_code
_entity_poly.pdbx_strand_id
1 'polypeptide(L)'
;MDLCRLPYVRVILQFVVWAVVPPVAIGQTLPSGKSAGLPASERPAAVKNQAPVERLTLLLPDDGPRFEGQSTGIDGLAWQEGQSAYKKQTWAEAQRFFAKIVTDYPESPLVPSAKAFLIELALREDSSGQGRSLGIQEYKKLLRDHPQSLNARRAEWRIADLYFEQGWYQEAKVFYEQALAHSEGHQFDGPRSLLGLGYACMAMGKWSEAEHAFSNVRTRTEHEPLLQGATLGLAHALYRQQRYADAQPFFDLAYRRWPHLVKADPLAIQRFAVTEIRLQHEASARELLLLLYNLYPRHEHTPAALLQLAESLRAGANQRLAEFVYALIPALYPYSLPAATAKLRLAVQRAETAQATGIESLERTVSAMMRDVPQAAQTAASYRSLLEDIAAREAANPTGNEALFYLAKEAEQANEMNQGVRLYRDITLRTANGNDPWAVKAADRLVALLTPWIEAAVASQDDLTVVSLFHRHGAVARQRYARLPLLLQIAEAHRRLGFAAEAISLYQQVIKMHNDPALIEPALIGLGKIYLDQRDPDAARKVLERYRFQYPLGTYEGEVVLLLVQAMRQQRDMQGLLHLCRTWLLRHPGHRERPAMYLELAKTLGELEKLEESVLAYEEGFKAGAVASPNALLAYADTLSRLNRHERAIAAYQSVLEKKPKARQAEWARLQMAQHWTALKQYDRATVALAELGRADDEMVNRLSASLKGAVQTVRSSGKAEGL
;
A
#
# COMPACT_ATOMS: atom_id res chain seq x y z
N MET A 1 45.76 25.73 11.61
CA MET A 1 46.95 25.54 10.80
C MET A 1 46.78 24.22 10.04
N ASP A 2 47.06 24.28 8.78
CA ASP A 2 47.07 23.19 7.79
C ASP A 2 45.78 22.63 7.18
N LEU A 3 44.93 23.55 6.73
CA LEU A 3 43.88 23.22 5.72
C LEU A 3 44.36 23.39 4.27
N CYS A 4 45.60 23.87 4.05
CA CYS A 4 46.14 24.17 2.72
C CYS A 4 46.87 23.04 2.01
N ARG A 5 46.89 21.82 2.58
CA ARG A 5 47.62 20.68 2.00
C ARG A 5 46.81 19.65 1.25
N LEU A 6 45.50 19.85 1.11
CA LEU A 6 44.68 19.00 0.27
C LEU A 6 44.52 19.67 -1.12
N PRO A 7 45.03 19.08 -2.21
CA PRO A 7 45.00 19.70 -3.55
C PRO A 7 43.61 20.02 -4.06
N TYR A 8 42.58 19.40 -3.50
CA TYR A 8 41.18 19.58 -3.92
C TYR A 8 40.49 20.80 -3.32
N VAL A 9 40.94 21.29 -2.16
CA VAL A 9 40.35 22.51 -1.52
C VAL A 9 40.72 23.77 -2.30
N ARG A 10 41.89 23.78 -2.98
CA ARG A 10 42.34 24.93 -3.77
C ARG A 10 41.49 25.17 -5.03
N VAL A 11 40.98 24.10 -5.65
CA VAL A 11 40.13 24.21 -6.86
C VAL A 11 38.74 24.77 -6.50
N ILE A 12 38.18 24.37 -5.37
CA ILE A 12 36.86 24.86 -4.93
C ILE A 12 36.93 26.33 -4.47
N LEU A 13 38.00 26.73 -3.77
CA LEU A 13 38.19 28.11 -3.33
C LEU A 13 38.47 29.09 -4.47
N GLN A 14 39.14 28.70 -5.55
CA GLN A 14 39.34 29.56 -6.69
C GLN A 14 38.05 29.87 -7.49
N PHE A 15 37.08 28.93 -7.50
CA PHE A 15 35.81 29.15 -8.19
C PHE A 15 34.79 29.95 -7.37
N VAL A 16 34.83 29.92 -6.03
CA VAL A 16 33.96 30.74 -5.19
C VAL A 16 34.29 32.23 -5.29
N VAL A 17 35.53 32.62 -5.57
CA VAL A 17 35.96 34.04 -5.72
C VAL A 17 35.51 34.65 -7.02
N TRP A 18 35.26 33.84 -8.08
CA TRP A 18 34.79 34.36 -9.41
C TRP A 18 33.28 34.37 -9.59
N ALA A 19 32.49 33.79 -8.69
CA ALA A 19 31.04 33.74 -8.77
C ALA A 19 30.32 34.95 -8.11
N VAL A 20 31.06 35.89 -7.49
CA VAL A 20 30.49 37.09 -6.87
C VAL A 20 30.68 38.28 -7.83
N VAL A 21 29.96 38.26 -8.93
CA VAL A 21 29.71 39.45 -9.74
C VAL A 21 28.27 39.89 -9.53
N PRO A 22 27.98 41.12 -9.10
CA PRO A 22 26.62 41.55 -8.82
C PRO A 22 25.77 41.60 -10.09
N PRO A 23 24.47 41.31 -10.02
CA PRO A 23 23.59 41.38 -11.17
C PRO A 23 23.37 42.85 -11.58
N VAL A 24 23.66 43.15 -12.82
CA VAL A 24 23.24 44.42 -13.47
C VAL A 24 21.71 44.40 -13.59
N ALA A 25 21.09 45.39 -13.00
CA ALA A 25 19.65 45.60 -13.07
C ALA A 25 19.26 46.00 -14.51
N ILE A 26 18.48 45.16 -15.18
CA ILE A 26 17.73 45.55 -16.35
C ILE A 26 16.25 45.52 -15.98
N GLY A 27 15.73 46.71 -15.71
CA GLY A 27 14.30 46.93 -15.60
C GLY A 27 13.66 46.87 -16.99
N GLN A 28 12.71 45.97 -17.19
CA GLN A 28 11.68 46.10 -18.20
C GLN A 28 10.32 45.71 -17.64
N THR A 29 9.45 46.68 -17.64
CA THR A 29 8.03 46.63 -17.32
C THR A 29 7.28 45.80 -18.36
N LEU A 30 6.52 44.83 -17.93
CA LEU A 30 5.56 44.11 -18.77
C LEU A 30 4.18 44.81 -18.73
N PRO A 31 3.50 44.97 -19.84
CA PRO A 31 2.16 45.53 -19.86
C PRO A 31 1.10 44.48 -19.51
N SER A 32 0.11 44.92 -18.72
CA SER A 32 -1.08 44.18 -18.34
C SER A 32 -1.98 43.90 -19.57
N GLY A 33 -2.14 42.61 -19.93
CA GLY A 33 -3.06 42.15 -20.97
C GLY A 33 -4.22 41.34 -20.37
N LYS A 34 -5.44 41.78 -20.66
CA LYS A 34 -6.72 41.25 -20.21
C LYS A 34 -6.91 39.78 -20.63
N SER A 35 -7.38 38.95 -19.69
CA SER A 35 -7.87 37.61 -19.92
C SER A 35 -9.20 37.63 -20.68
N ALA A 36 -9.23 37.05 -21.88
CA ALA A 36 -10.48 36.65 -22.57
C ALA A 36 -10.71 35.14 -22.31
N GLY A 37 -11.84 34.82 -21.72
CA GLY A 37 -12.25 33.45 -21.41
C GLY A 37 -12.61 32.66 -22.66
N LEU A 38 -12.15 31.43 -22.74
CA LEU A 38 -12.62 30.40 -23.68
C LEU A 38 -13.49 29.37 -22.96
N PRO A 39 -14.51 28.81 -23.62
CA PRO A 39 -15.55 28.02 -22.97
C PRO A 39 -15.07 26.61 -22.55
N ALA A 40 -15.62 26.16 -21.43
CA ALA A 40 -15.36 24.85 -20.83
C ALA A 40 -16.14 23.75 -21.56
N SER A 41 -15.56 23.16 -22.60
CA SER A 41 -15.96 21.85 -23.10
C SER A 41 -14.87 21.31 -24.01
N GLU A 42 -14.07 20.43 -23.46
CA GLU A 42 -13.10 19.48 -24.03
C GLU A 42 -11.82 19.46 -23.22
N ARG A 43 -11.94 18.91 -22.00
CA ARG A 43 -10.76 18.42 -21.28
C ARG A 43 -10.62 16.92 -21.58
N PRO A 44 -9.56 16.47 -22.25
CA PRO A 44 -9.23 15.05 -22.28
C PRO A 44 -8.94 14.59 -20.86
N ALA A 45 -9.38 13.37 -20.56
CA ALA A 45 -9.24 12.73 -19.26
C ALA A 45 -7.80 12.83 -18.72
N ALA A 46 -7.70 13.14 -17.44
CA ALA A 46 -6.44 13.26 -16.71
C ALA A 46 -5.57 12.01 -16.92
N VAL A 47 -4.49 12.18 -17.64
CA VAL A 47 -3.36 11.24 -17.65
C VAL A 47 -2.80 11.23 -16.23
N LYS A 48 -2.94 10.09 -15.55
CA LYS A 48 -2.33 9.85 -14.25
C LYS A 48 -0.85 10.22 -14.31
N ASN A 49 -0.36 10.96 -13.33
CA ASN A 49 1.02 11.32 -13.09
C ASN A 49 1.96 10.11 -13.32
N GLN A 50 2.47 9.99 -14.53
CA GLN A 50 3.70 9.26 -14.78
C GLN A 50 4.83 10.21 -14.38
N ALA A 51 5.72 9.72 -13.50
CA ALA A 51 6.97 10.42 -13.20
C ALA A 51 7.63 10.86 -14.52
N PRO A 52 8.25 12.05 -14.60
CA PRO A 52 8.88 12.50 -15.81
C PRO A 52 9.84 11.42 -16.31
N VAL A 53 9.62 10.94 -17.52
CA VAL A 53 10.50 9.98 -18.17
C VAL A 53 11.86 10.68 -18.31
N GLU A 54 12.85 10.25 -17.53
CA GLU A 54 14.21 10.76 -17.62
C GLU A 54 14.69 10.58 -19.07
N ARG A 55 15.01 11.67 -19.74
CA ARG A 55 15.50 11.63 -21.11
C ARG A 55 16.93 11.06 -21.12
N LEU A 56 17.01 9.76 -21.36
CA LEU A 56 18.30 9.11 -21.63
C LEU A 56 18.85 9.61 -22.95
N THR A 57 20.14 9.88 -22.99
CA THR A 57 20.86 10.15 -24.26
C THR A 57 20.87 8.86 -25.08
N LEU A 58 20.10 8.85 -26.16
CA LEU A 58 20.01 7.70 -27.04
C LEU A 58 21.28 7.59 -27.89
N LEU A 59 22.05 6.55 -27.66
CA LEU A 59 23.21 6.21 -28.48
C LEU A 59 22.79 5.22 -29.56
N LEU A 60 21.83 5.62 -30.40
CA LEU A 60 21.43 4.85 -31.55
C LEU A 60 22.25 5.28 -32.75
N PRO A 61 23.08 4.40 -33.36
CA PRO A 61 23.81 4.73 -34.58
C PRO A 61 22.82 5.02 -35.70
N ASP A 62 22.95 6.19 -36.31
CA ASP A 62 22.17 6.59 -37.47
C ASP A 62 22.99 6.23 -38.73
N ASP A 63 22.77 5.02 -39.21
CA ASP A 63 23.42 4.53 -40.44
C ASP A 63 22.65 4.92 -41.71
N GLY A 64 21.60 5.69 -41.63
CA GLY A 64 20.79 6.13 -42.77
C GLY A 64 20.40 5.03 -43.76
N PRO A 65 19.73 5.36 -44.87
CA PRO A 65 19.50 4.42 -45.94
C PRO A 65 20.84 3.99 -46.61
N ARG A 66 20.94 2.72 -47.01
CA ARG A 66 22.12 2.24 -47.70
C ARG A 66 21.99 2.44 -49.20
N PHE A 67 23.11 2.77 -49.84
CA PHE A 67 23.20 2.84 -51.26
C PHE A 67 23.17 1.45 -51.85
N GLU A 68 21.98 0.94 -52.15
CA GLU A 68 21.72 -0.40 -52.69
C GLU A 68 21.26 -0.28 -54.15
N GLY A 69 21.65 -1.24 -54.96
CA GLY A 69 21.30 -1.33 -56.34
C GLY A 69 22.36 -0.77 -57.31
N GLN A 70 22.44 -1.29 -58.48
CA GLN A 70 23.29 -0.83 -59.58
C GLN A 70 22.47 -0.76 -60.86
N SER A 71 22.66 0.25 -61.63
CA SER A 71 22.13 0.40 -62.97
C SER A 71 23.18 1.14 -63.84
N THR A 72 23.30 0.66 -65.07
CA THR A 72 24.22 1.24 -66.08
C THR A 72 23.54 2.25 -66.97
N GLY A 73 22.25 2.54 -66.75
CA GLY A 73 21.44 3.47 -67.50
C GLY A 73 21.52 4.91 -66.99
N ILE A 74 20.64 5.77 -67.53
CA ILE A 74 20.52 7.19 -67.12
C ILE A 74 20.05 7.28 -65.65
N ASP A 75 19.26 6.35 -65.20
CA ASP A 75 18.88 6.18 -63.77
C ASP A 75 20.10 5.92 -62.89
N GLY A 76 21.08 5.12 -63.34
CA GLY A 76 22.34 4.88 -62.65
C GLY A 76 23.21 6.14 -62.56
N LEU A 77 23.24 6.98 -63.59
CA LEU A 77 23.91 8.29 -63.54
C LEU A 77 23.23 9.23 -62.54
N ALA A 78 21.90 9.35 -62.58
CA ALA A 78 21.14 10.11 -61.62
C ALA A 78 21.36 9.63 -60.17
N TRP A 79 21.52 8.33 -60.00
CA TRP A 79 21.85 7.70 -58.69
C TRP A 79 23.24 8.13 -58.17
N GLN A 80 24.24 8.09 -59.04
CA GLN A 80 25.61 8.49 -58.66
C GLN A 80 25.68 9.98 -58.30
N GLU A 81 25.00 10.86 -59.06
CA GLU A 81 24.92 12.27 -58.74
C GLU A 81 24.14 12.51 -57.41
N GLY A 82 23.03 11.81 -57.21
CA GLY A 82 22.28 11.86 -55.96
C GLY A 82 23.11 11.42 -54.76
N GLN A 83 23.89 10.32 -54.89
CA GLN A 83 24.84 9.88 -53.86
C GLN A 83 25.93 10.94 -53.58
N SER A 84 26.50 11.52 -54.64
CA SER A 84 27.53 12.55 -54.50
C SER A 84 26.98 13.78 -53.77
N ALA A 85 25.78 14.24 -54.15
CA ALA A 85 25.11 15.35 -53.53
C ALA A 85 24.78 15.05 -52.04
N TYR A 86 24.29 13.86 -51.75
CA TYR A 86 24.00 13.42 -50.38
C TYR A 86 25.26 13.40 -49.50
N LYS A 87 26.36 12.84 -50.01
CA LYS A 87 27.66 12.82 -49.29
C LYS A 87 28.22 14.23 -49.07
N LYS A 88 28.00 15.16 -50.02
CA LYS A 88 28.37 16.58 -49.90
C LYS A 88 27.39 17.38 -49.05
N GLN A 89 26.33 16.77 -48.58
CA GLN A 89 25.25 17.42 -47.80
C GLN A 89 24.50 18.53 -48.56
N THR A 90 24.50 18.49 -49.90
CA THR A 90 23.67 19.34 -50.75
C THR A 90 22.28 18.72 -50.92
N TRP A 91 21.47 18.88 -49.84
CA TRP A 91 20.23 18.11 -49.66
C TRP A 91 19.20 18.33 -50.79
N ALA A 92 19.02 19.56 -51.20
CA ALA A 92 18.09 19.92 -52.28
C ALA A 92 18.47 19.31 -53.64
N GLU A 93 19.80 19.20 -53.94
CA GLU A 93 20.27 18.52 -55.14
C GLU A 93 20.07 17.01 -55.03
N ALA A 94 20.42 16.42 -53.89
CA ALA A 94 20.20 14.98 -53.62
C ALA A 94 18.72 14.65 -53.82
N GLN A 95 17.82 15.45 -53.25
CA GLN A 95 16.37 15.28 -53.39
C GLN A 95 15.91 15.30 -54.85
N ARG A 96 16.40 16.24 -55.65
CA ARG A 96 16.07 16.30 -57.08
C ARG A 96 16.50 15.04 -57.85
N PHE A 97 17.72 14.57 -57.62
CA PHE A 97 18.23 13.38 -58.29
C PHE A 97 17.47 12.11 -57.87
N PHE A 98 17.21 11.92 -56.58
CA PHE A 98 16.44 10.78 -56.11
C PHE A 98 14.97 10.85 -56.56
N ALA A 99 14.34 12.05 -56.56
CA ALA A 99 12.98 12.21 -57.07
C ALA A 99 12.91 11.90 -58.56
N LYS A 100 13.90 12.31 -59.35
CA LYS A 100 13.97 11.96 -60.78
C LYS A 100 14.00 10.47 -61.02
N ILE A 101 14.70 9.67 -60.20
CA ILE A 101 14.69 8.20 -60.32
C ILE A 101 13.28 7.65 -60.10
N VAL A 102 12.57 8.15 -59.08
CA VAL A 102 11.23 7.64 -58.74
C VAL A 102 10.17 8.02 -59.77
N THR A 103 10.30 9.23 -60.38
CA THR A 103 9.31 9.74 -61.32
C THR A 103 9.56 9.29 -62.74
N ASP A 104 10.83 9.37 -63.22
CA ASP A 104 11.16 9.15 -64.63
C ASP A 104 11.50 7.66 -64.91
N TYR A 105 11.91 6.92 -63.87
CA TYR A 105 12.34 5.52 -64.01
C TYR A 105 11.67 4.61 -62.98
N PRO A 106 10.32 4.48 -62.97
CA PRO A 106 9.58 3.77 -61.93
C PRO A 106 9.90 2.24 -61.85
N GLU A 107 10.38 1.65 -62.96
CA GLU A 107 10.77 0.24 -63.03
C GLU A 107 12.25 0.01 -62.68
N SER A 108 12.99 1.06 -62.30
CA SER A 108 14.40 0.93 -61.91
C SER A 108 14.57 0.18 -60.61
N PRO A 109 15.57 -0.74 -60.51
CA PRO A 109 15.89 -1.40 -59.25
C PRO A 109 16.38 -0.43 -58.16
N LEU A 110 16.64 0.82 -58.52
CA LEU A 110 17.10 1.87 -57.60
C LEU A 110 15.92 2.58 -56.89
N VAL A 111 14.69 2.41 -57.36
CA VAL A 111 13.50 3.10 -56.80
C VAL A 111 13.31 2.87 -55.31
N PRO A 112 13.44 1.67 -54.76
CA PRO A 112 13.29 1.47 -53.30
C PRO A 112 14.31 2.28 -52.50
N SER A 113 15.56 2.27 -52.94
CA SER A 113 16.63 3.03 -52.28
C SER A 113 16.43 4.55 -52.42
N ALA A 114 16.05 5.01 -53.63
CA ALA A 114 15.74 6.45 -53.85
C ALA A 114 14.59 6.95 -52.98
N LYS A 115 13.51 6.12 -52.83
CA LYS A 115 12.40 6.42 -51.93
C LYS A 115 12.87 6.52 -50.47
N ALA A 116 13.70 5.58 -49.99
CA ALA A 116 14.22 5.64 -48.64
C ALA A 116 15.02 6.91 -48.35
N PHE A 117 15.88 7.35 -49.29
CA PHE A 117 16.62 8.58 -49.16
C PHE A 117 15.69 9.82 -49.17
N LEU A 118 14.66 9.82 -50.01
CA LEU A 118 13.66 10.90 -50.04
C LEU A 118 12.92 11.03 -48.73
N ILE A 119 12.54 9.91 -48.10
CA ILE A 119 11.89 9.93 -46.79
C ILE A 119 12.82 10.53 -45.72
N GLU A 120 14.10 10.13 -45.68
CA GLU A 120 15.05 10.71 -44.73
C GLU A 120 15.32 12.17 -44.97
N LEU A 121 15.38 12.62 -46.22
CA LEU A 121 15.50 14.05 -46.56
C LEU A 121 14.28 14.84 -46.10
N ALA A 122 13.06 14.33 -46.31
CA ALA A 122 11.83 14.93 -45.85
C ALA A 122 11.76 15.02 -44.31
N LEU A 123 12.17 13.97 -43.60
CA LEU A 123 12.27 13.93 -42.12
C LEU A 123 13.30 14.93 -41.57
N ARG A 124 14.35 15.21 -42.34
CA ARG A 124 15.36 16.23 -42.03
C ARG A 124 14.83 17.65 -42.21
N GLU A 125 13.97 17.88 -43.21
CA GLU A 125 13.30 19.18 -43.46
C GLU A 125 12.20 19.43 -42.42
N ASP A 126 11.40 18.42 -42.10
CA ASP A 126 10.33 18.49 -41.07
C ASP A 126 10.50 17.42 -40.00
N SER A 127 11.17 17.78 -38.91
CA SER A 127 11.34 16.94 -37.71
C SER A 127 10.20 17.08 -36.71
N SER A 128 9.09 17.74 -37.04
CA SER A 128 7.90 17.86 -36.18
C SER A 128 7.20 16.52 -35.98
N GLY A 129 6.28 16.46 -35.05
CA GLY A 129 5.43 15.24 -34.84
C GLY A 129 4.63 14.89 -36.08
N GLN A 130 4.22 15.88 -36.91
CA GLN A 130 3.51 15.67 -38.15
C GLN A 130 4.44 15.09 -39.24
N GLY A 131 5.65 15.65 -39.38
CA GLY A 131 6.66 15.13 -40.30
C GLY A 131 7.04 13.69 -39.98
N ARG A 132 7.26 13.37 -38.69
CA ARG A 132 7.52 11.99 -38.28
C ARG A 132 6.36 11.04 -38.59
N SER A 133 5.11 11.46 -38.39
CA SER A 133 3.94 10.64 -38.71
C SER A 133 3.83 10.37 -40.22
N LEU A 134 4.15 11.36 -41.07
CA LEU A 134 4.23 11.21 -42.51
C LEU A 134 5.37 10.25 -42.89
N GLY A 135 6.55 10.42 -42.31
CA GLY A 135 7.69 9.53 -42.52
C GLY A 135 7.35 8.06 -42.18
N ILE A 136 6.64 7.81 -41.08
CA ILE A 136 6.15 6.48 -40.72
C ILE A 136 5.21 5.91 -41.80
N GLN A 137 4.30 6.73 -42.33
CA GLN A 137 3.39 6.27 -43.41
C GLN A 137 4.15 5.93 -44.70
N GLU A 138 5.09 6.76 -45.09
CA GLU A 138 5.89 6.52 -46.30
C GLU A 138 6.83 5.32 -46.15
N TYR A 139 7.43 5.11 -44.97
CA TYR A 139 8.20 3.88 -44.69
C TYR A 139 7.32 2.62 -44.72
N LYS A 140 6.10 2.67 -44.16
CA LYS A 140 5.13 1.55 -44.24
C LYS A 140 4.73 1.27 -45.68
N LYS A 141 4.61 2.29 -46.54
CA LYS A 141 4.36 2.14 -47.95
C LYS A 141 5.55 1.52 -48.66
N LEU A 142 6.78 1.97 -48.39
CA LEU A 142 8.00 1.41 -48.91
C LEU A 142 8.12 -0.09 -48.58
N LEU A 143 7.83 -0.48 -47.34
CA LEU A 143 7.87 -1.86 -46.87
C LEU A 143 6.84 -2.74 -47.62
N ARG A 144 5.62 -2.22 -47.84
CA ARG A 144 4.56 -2.93 -48.55
C ARG A 144 4.86 -3.09 -50.03
N ASP A 145 5.34 -2.00 -50.69
CA ASP A 145 5.52 -1.95 -52.13
C ASP A 145 6.80 -2.68 -52.59
N HIS A 146 7.83 -2.72 -51.71
CA HIS A 146 9.16 -3.29 -52.02
C HIS A 146 9.73 -4.16 -50.91
N PRO A 147 9.04 -5.21 -50.44
CA PRO A 147 9.40 -5.99 -49.24
C PRO A 147 10.76 -6.70 -49.33
N GLN A 148 11.28 -6.92 -50.53
CA GLN A 148 12.56 -7.60 -50.74
C GLN A 148 13.78 -6.64 -50.71
N SER A 149 13.56 -5.35 -50.78
CA SER A 149 14.63 -4.37 -50.72
C SER A 149 15.26 -4.33 -49.32
N LEU A 150 16.59 -4.20 -49.25
CA LEU A 150 17.29 -4.01 -47.95
C LEU A 150 16.81 -2.76 -47.23
N ASN A 151 16.62 -1.66 -47.97
CA ASN A 151 16.14 -0.42 -47.35
C ASN A 151 14.69 -0.51 -46.86
N ALA A 152 13.83 -1.33 -47.48
CA ALA A 152 12.49 -1.63 -46.98
C ALA A 152 12.54 -2.46 -45.69
N ARG A 153 13.38 -3.50 -45.61
CA ARG A 153 13.59 -4.26 -44.37
C ARG A 153 14.11 -3.39 -43.23
N ARG A 154 15.00 -2.46 -43.52
CA ARG A 154 15.52 -1.47 -42.56
C ARG A 154 14.45 -0.47 -42.12
N ALA A 155 13.42 -0.24 -42.94
CA ALA A 155 12.32 0.64 -42.59
C ALA A 155 11.62 0.21 -41.28
N GLU A 156 11.60 -1.06 -40.91
CA GLU A 156 10.97 -1.53 -39.68
C GLU A 156 11.61 -0.91 -38.42
N TRP A 157 12.93 -1.02 -38.27
CA TRP A 157 13.58 -0.39 -37.12
C TRP A 157 13.59 1.14 -37.21
N ARG A 158 13.57 1.72 -38.43
CA ARG A 158 13.45 3.15 -38.61
C ARG A 158 12.06 3.69 -38.22
N ILE A 159 11.00 2.97 -38.56
CA ILE A 159 9.64 3.22 -38.05
C ILE A 159 9.62 3.15 -36.52
N ALA A 160 10.29 2.17 -35.94
CA ALA A 160 10.39 2.03 -34.50
C ALA A 160 11.10 3.24 -33.84
N ASP A 161 12.19 3.73 -34.44
CA ASP A 161 12.88 4.95 -34.00
C ASP A 161 11.94 6.17 -33.99
N LEU A 162 11.17 6.35 -35.09
CA LEU A 162 10.23 7.47 -35.20
C LEU A 162 9.09 7.39 -34.17
N TYR A 163 8.59 6.19 -33.89
CA TYR A 163 7.62 5.98 -32.79
C TYR A 163 8.25 6.28 -31.44
N PHE A 164 9.49 5.84 -31.23
CA PHE A 164 10.21 6.10 -29.98
C PHE A 164 10.40 7.62 -29.75
N GLU A 165 10.80 8.36 -30.78
CA GLU A 165 10.95 9.83 -30.74
C GLU A 165 9.63 10.56 -30.46
N GLN A 166 8.49 9.97 -30.82
CA GLN A 166 7.16 10.49 -30.50
C GLN A 166 6.69 10.11 -29.10
N GLY A 167 7.44 9.28 -28.36
CA GLY A 167 7.07 8.76 -27.05
C GLY A 167 6.12 7.56 -27.08
N TRP A 168 5.89 6.96 -28.25
CA TRP A 168 5.02 5.80 -28.44
C TRP A 168 5.84 4.52 -28.29
N TYR A 169 6.27 4.26 -27.05
CA TYR A 169 7.24 3.21 -26.74
C TYR A 169 6.71 1.80 -26.94
N GLN A 170 5.41 1.57 -26.83
CA GLN A 170 4.80 0.26 -27.08
C GLN A 170 4.84 -0.08 -28.57
N GLU A 171 4.48 0.88 -29.43
CA GLU A 171 4.53 0.74 -30.87
C GLU A 171 5.98 0.59 -31.35
N ALA A 172 6.90 1.38 -30.79
CA ALA A 172 8.33 1.25 -31.06
C ALA A 172 8.83 -0.16 -30.72
N LYS A 173 8.46 -0.70 -29.55
CA LYS A 173 8.81 -2.07 -29.13
C LYS A 173 8.37 -3.10 -30.18
N VAL A 174 7.11 -3.04 -30.61
CA VAL A 174 6.55 -4.02 -31.58
C VAL A 174 7.34 -3.98 -32.90
N PHE A 175 7.66 -2.76 -33.42
CA PHE A 175 8.41 -2.64 -34.67
C PHE A 175 9.89 -3.05 -34.52
N TYR A 176 10.52 -2.85 -33.35
CA TYR A 176 11.85 -3.40 -33.10
C TYR A 176 11.84 -4.93 -33.02
N GLU A 177 10.81 -5.56 -32.44
CA GLU A 177 10.66 -7.00 -32.39
C GLU A 177 10.42 -7.58 -33.79
N GLN A 178 9.64 -6.91 -34.65
CA GLN A 178 9.45 -7.29 -36.06
C GLN A 178 10.77 -7.17 -36.84
N ALA A 179 11.48 -6.06 -36.72
CA ALA A 179 12.77 -5.86 -37.35
C ALA A 179 13.80 -6.90 -36.92
N LEU A 180 13.78 -7.31 -35.64
CA LEU A 180 14.64 -8.36 -35.11
C LEU A 180 14.30 -9.72 -35.75
N ALA A 181 13.02 -10.06 -35.86
CA ALA A 181 12.56 -11.32 -36.45
C ALA A 181 12.94 -11.44 -37.94
N HIS A 182 12.96 -10.31 -38.67
CA HIS A 182 13.31 -10.28 -40.08
C HIS A 182 14.82 -10.05 -40.35
N SER A 183 15.62 -9.87 -39.32
CA SER A 183 17.07 -9.57 -39.41
C SER A 183 17.97 -10.79 -39.39
N GLU A 184 17.43 -12.01 -39.48
CA GLU A 184 18.21 -13.26 -39.45
C GLU A 184 19.33 -13.23 -40.50
N GLY A 185 20.58 -13.35 -40.04
CA GLY A 185 21.79 -13.34 -40.88
C GLY A 185 22.45 -11.98 -41.12
N HIS A 186 21.90 -10.86 -40.66
CA HIS A 186 22.49 -9.54 -40.76
C HIS A 186 23.19 -9.11 -39.48
N GLN A 187 24.54 -9.02 -39.52
CA GLN A 187 25.37 -8.70 -38.36
C GLN A 187 25.10 -7.32 -37.71
N PHE A 188 24.52 -6.38 -38.43
CA PHE A 188 24.23 -5.04 -37.94
C PHE A 188 22.76 -4.84 -37.55
N ASP A 189 21.82 -5.22 -38.42
CA ASP A 189 20.40 -4.85 -38.26
C ASP A 189 19.73 -5.53 -37.06
N GLY A 190 20.08 -6.78 -36.75
CA GLY A 190 19.60 -7.49 -35.57
C GLY A 190 20.07 -6.84 -34.26
N PRO A 191 21.40 -6.68 -34.05
CA PRO A 191 21.90 -5.97 -32.86
C PRO A 191 21.41 -4.52 -32.75
N ARG A 192 21.22 -3.82 -33.87
CA ARG A 192 20.67 -2.46 -33.91
C ARG A 192 19.22 -2.41 -33.39
N SER A 193 18.41 -3.38 -33.85
CA SER A 193 17.00 -3.51 -33.40
C SER A 193 16.93 -3.89 -31.92
N LEU A 194 17.80 -4.79 -31.44
CA LEU A 194 17.92 -5.14 -30.01
C LEU A 194 18.31 -3.92 -29.15
N LEU A 195 19.20 -3.06 -29.66
CA LEU A 195 19.59 -1.85 -28.95
C LEU A 195 18.37 -0.91 -28.78
N GLY A 196 17.61 -0.66 -29.86
CA GLY A 196 16.38 0.13 -29.84
C GLY A 196 15.32 -0.46 -28.92
N LEU A 197 15.13 -1.80 -28.97
CA LEU A 197 14.25 -2.53 -28.08
C LEU A 197 14.62 -2.33 -26.61
N GLY A 198 15.90 -2.38 -26.28
CA GLY A 198 16.40 -2.12 -24.93
C GLY A 198 16.00 -0.73 -24.44
N TYR A 199 16.19 0.30 -25.28
CA TYR A 199 15.79 1.66 -24.92
C TYR A 199 14.26 1.82 -24.81
N ALA A 200 13.47 1.19 -25.67
CA ALA A 200 12.02 1.20 -25.56
C ALA A 200 11.53 0.54 -24.26
N CYS A 201 12.12 -0.59 -23.88
CA CYS A 201 11.84 -1.25 -22.60
C CYS A 201 12.25 -0.37 -21.40
N MET A 202 13.39 0.31 -21.47
CA MET A 202 13.79 1.27 -20.43
C MET A 202 12.80 2.42 -20.28
N ALA A 203 12.35 3.00 -21.37
CA ALA A 203 11.38 4.09 -21.35
C ALA A 203 10.01 3.66 -20.74
N MET A 204 9.65 2.39 -20.88
CA MET A 204 8.46 1.79 -20.28
C MET A 204 8.66 1.30 -18.84
N GLY A 205 9.86 1.43 -18.27
CA GLY A 205 10.18 0.90 -16.95
C GLY A 205 10.35 -0.62 -16.86
N LYS A 206 10.49 -1.29 -17.99
CA LYS A 206 10.67 -2.75 -18.09
C LYS A 206 12.17 -3.10 -18.02
N TRP A 207 12.76 -2.89 -16.83
CA TRP A 207 14.21 -2.93 -16.65
C TRP A 207 14.84 -4.29 -16.96
N SER A 208 14.16 -5.39 -16.62
CA SER A 208 14.65 -6.75 -16.87
C SER A 208 14.64 -7.11 -18.36
N GLU A 209 13.59 -6.70 -19.11
CA GLU A 209 13.55 -6.87 -20.57
C GLU A 209 14.64 -6.03 -21.26
N ALA A 210 14.88 -4.81 -20.76
CA ALA A 210 15.95 -3.95 -21.25
C ALA A 210 17.35 -4.55 -21.01
N GLU A 211 17.59 -5.08 -19.80
CA GLU A 211 18.83 -5.79 -19.46
C GLU A 211 19.11 -6.94 -20.44
N HIS A 212 18.10 -7.77 -20.69
CA HIS A 212 18.21 -8.88 -21.63
C HIS A 212 18.52 -8.41 -23.06
N ALA A 213 17.84 -7.36 -23.53
CA ALA A 213 18.06 -6.81 -24.86
C ALA A 213 19.50 -6.27 -25.01
N PHE A 214 19.98 -5.45 -24.08
CA PHE A 214 21.34 -4.90 -24.13
C PHE A 214 22.42 -5.96 -23.98
N SER A 215 22.23 -6.99 -23.15
CA SER A 215 23.14 -8.11 -23.02
C SER A 215 23.26 -8.88 -24.34
N ASN A 216 22.17 -9.10 -25.03
CA ASN A 216 22.16 -9.74 -26.34
C ASN A 216 22.87 -8.93 -27.44
N VAL A 217 22.78 -7.59 -27.40
CA VAL A 217 23.59 -6.75 -28.31
C VAL A 217 25.08 -7.03 -28.11
N ARG A 218 25.53 -7.04 -26.86
CA ARG A 218 26.96 -7.21 -26.54
C ARG A 218 27.54 -8.58 -26.97
N THR A 219 26.70 -9.61 -27.04
CA THR A 219 27.12 -10.95 -27.48
C THR A 219 27.06 -11.16 -28.98
N ARG A 220 26.31 -10.29 -29.71
CA ARG A 220 26.02 -10.50 -31.14
C ARG A 220 26.78 -9.57 -32.08
N THR A 221 27.49 -8.57 -31.58
CA THR A 221 28.18 -7.60 -32.44
C THR A 221 29.50 -7.10 -31.85
N GLU A 222 30.44 -6.82 -32.72
CA GLU A 222 31.66 -6.11 -32.40
C GLU A 222 31.61 -4.63 -32.85
N HIS A 223 30.50 -4.22 -33.41
CA HIS A 223 30.31 -2.84 -33.89
C HIS A 223 30.37 -1.84 -32.72
N GLU A 224 31.41 -1.03 -32.68
CA GLU A 224 31.74 -0.17 -31.54
C GLU A 224 30.58 0.75 -31.08
N PRO A 225 29.87 1.49 -31.96
CA PRO A 225 28.75 2.33 -31.55
C PRO A 225 27.59 1.54 -30.90
N LEU A 226 27.31 0.31 -31.36
CA LEU A 226 26.29 -0.54 -30.75
C LEU A 226 26.71 -1.03 -29.38
N LEU A 227 28.00 -1.40 -29.23
CA LEU A 227 28.57 -1.80 -27.94
C LEU A 227 28.55 -0.66 -26.92
N GLN A 228 28.84 0.56 -27.36
CA GLN A 228 28.76 1.77 -26.54
C GLN A 228 27.35 1.95 -25.94
N GLY A 229 26.33 1.97 -26.80
CA GLY A 229 24.95 2.14 -26.41
C GLY A 229 24.47 1.00 -25.50
N ALA A 230 24.80 -0.25 -25.85
CA ALA A 230 24.40 -1.41 -25.08
C ALA A 230 25.08 -1.49 -23.70
N THR A 231 26.37 -1.12 -23.61
CA THR A 231 27.09 -1.14 -22.34
C THR A 231 26.55 -0.10 -21.36
N LEU A 232 26.34 1.13 -21.85
CA LEU A 232 25.78 2.19 -21.00
C LEU A 232 24.31 1.93 -20.68
N GLY A 233 23.52 1.45 -21.66
CA GLY A 233 22.13 1.07 -21.44
C GLY A 233 21.98 -0.06 -20.41
N LEU A 234 22.86 -1.07 -20.46
CA LEU A 234 22.89 -2.16 -19.49
C LEU A 234 23.22 -1.65 -18.07
N ALA A 235 24.23 -0.77 -17.94
CA ALA A 235 24.56 -0.14 -16.68
C ALA A 235 23.37 0.61 -16.09
N HIS A 236 22.65 1.38 -16.90
CA HIS A 236 21.45 2.08 -16.48
C HIS A 236 20.30 1.14 -16.10
N ALA A 237 20.05 0.07 -16.83
CA ALA A 237 19.02 -0.90 -16.55
C ALA A 237 19.26 -1.61 -15.20
N LEU A 238 20.50 -2.04 -14.93
CA LEU A 238 20.91 -2.65 -13.68
C LEU A 238 20.83 -1.66 -12.50
N TYR A 239 21.24 -0.41 -12.70
CA TYR A 239 21.08 0.66 -11.71
C TYR A 239 19.63 0.86 -11.30
N ARG A 240 18.71 0.89 -12.27
CA ARG A 240 17.27 1.04 -12.00
C ARG A 240 16.66 -0.16 -11.26
N GLN A 241 17.26 -1.34 -11.40
CA GLN A 241 16.92 -2.53 -10.62
C GLN A 241 17.59 -2.53 -9.23
N GLN A 242 18.36 -1.49 -8.87
CA GLN A 242 19.16 -1.39 -7.63
C GLN A 242 20.25 -2.46 -7.50
N ARG A 243 20.63 -3.10 -8.60
CA ARG A 243 21.71 -4.09 -8.69
C ARG A 243 23.04 -3.38 -8.93
N TYR A 244 23.47 -2.62 -7.92
CA TYR A 244 24.63 -1.73 -8.04
C TYR A 244 25.95 -2.47 -8.30
N ALA A 245 26.16 -3.62 -7.65
CA ALA A 245 27.34 -4.45 -7.87
C ALA A 245 27.46 -4.96 -9.31
N ASP A 246 26.31 -5.28 -9.94
CA ASP A 246 26.28 -5.73 -11.32
C ASP A 246 26.39 -4.57 -12.31
N ALA A 247 25.90 -3.37 -11.95
CA ALA A 247 25.97 -2.18 -12.79
C ALA A 247 27.37 -1.56 -12.86
N GLN A 248 28.14 -1.63 -11.76
CA GLN A 248 29.45 -0.99 -11.60
C GLN A 248 30.43 -1.36 -12.70
N PRO A 249 30.66 -2.64 -13.06
CA PRO A 249 31.62 -3.01 -14.09
C PRO A 249 31.31 -2.41 -15.46
N PHE A 250 30.02 -2.20 -15.77
CA PHE A 250 29.61 -1.63 -17.06
C PHE A 250 29.77 -0.10 -17.09
N PHE A 251 29.50 0.59 -15.99
CA PHE A 251 29.83 2.01 -15.86
C PHE A 251 31.34 2.23 -15.93
N ASP A 252 32.12 1.44 -15.22
CA ASP A 252 33.59 1.52 -15.21
C ASP A 252 34.16 1.24 -16.61
N LEU A 253 33.68 0.18 -17.29
CA LEU A 253 34.07 -0.12 -18.68
C LEU A 253 33.72 1.06 -19.62
N ALA A 254 32.53 1.61 -19.54
CA ALA A 254 32.13 2.74 -20.37
C ALA A 254 33.00 3.98 -20.09
N TYR A 255 33.28 4.26 -18.82
CA TYR A 255 34.09 5.41 -18.42
C TYR A 255 35.57 5.29 -18.86
N ARG A 256 36.15 4.07 -18.78
CA ARG A 256 37.56 3.85 -19.19
C ARG A 256 37.72 3.78 -20.70
N ARG A 257 36.83 3.07 -21.38
CA ARG A 257 36.93 2.82 -22.81
C ARG A 257 36.39 3.99 -23.67
N TRP A 258 35.30 4.63 -23.21
CA TRP A 258 34.64 5.71 -23.94
C TRP A 258 34.33 6.90 -23.01
N PRO A 259 35.35 7.53 -22.42
CA PRO A 259 35.13 8.60 -21.42
C PRO A 259 34.31 9.77 -21.93
N HIS A 260 34.37 10.06 -23.24
CA HIS A 260 33.59 11.12 -23.87
C HIS A 260 32.07 10.88 -23.76
N LEU A 261 31.61 9.63 -23.85
CA LEU A 261 30.19 9.30 -23.73
C LEU A 261 29.65 9.53 -22.32
N VAL A 262 30.36 9.01 -21.33
CA VAL A 262 29.95 9.18 -19.94
C VAL A 262 30.06 10.66 -19.53
N LYS A 263 31.10 11.36 -19.96
CA LYS A 263 31.26 12.79 -19.69
C LYS A 263 30.24 13.68 -20.40
N ALA A 264 29.71 13.25 -21.55
CA ALA A 264 28.67 13.98 -22.26
C ALA A 264 27.24 13.80 -21.65
N ASP A 265 27.06 12.81 -20.81
CA ASP A 265 25.77 12.51 -20.18
C ASP A 265 25.82 12.76 -18.66
N PRO A 266 25.26 13.87 -18.15
CA PRO A 266 25.24 14.16 -16.72
C PRO A 266 24.50 13.11 -15.90
N LEU A 267 23.50 12.43 -16.49
CA LEU A 267 22.76 11.37 -15.84
C LEU A 267 23.62 10.11 -15.68
N ALA A 268 24.45 9.79 -16.68
CA ALA A 268 25.40 8.68 -16.58
C ALA A 268 26.43 8.91 -15.47
N ILE A 269 27.01 10.13 -15.39
CA ILE A 269 27.94 10.49 -14.32
C ILE A 269 27.26 10.36 -12.96
N GLN A 270 26.06 10.90 -12.80
CA GLN A 270 25.33 10.84 -11.54
C GLN A 270 25.05 9.39 -11.12
N ARG A 271 24.52 8.57 -12.02
CA ARG A 271 24.18 7.17 -11.71
C ARG A 271 25.41 6.34 -11.39
N PHE A 272 26.51 6.58 -12.08
CA PHE A 272 27.78 5.92 -11.75
C PHE A 272 28.25 6.34 -10.36
N ALA A 273 28.24 7.65 -10.04
CA ALA A 273 28.61 8.13 -8.71
C ALA A 273 27.72 7.55 -7.60
N VAL A 274 26.41 7.45 -7.81
CA VAL A 274 25.49 6.81 -6.84
C VAL A 274 25.81 5.32 -6.68
N THR A 275 26.13 4.62 -7.77
CA THR A 275 26.55 3.22 -7.73
C THR A 275 27.80 3.07 -6.86
N GLU A 276 28.82 3.90 -7.04
CA GLU A 276 30.03 3.91 -6.22
C GLU A 276 29.76 4.21 -4.74
N ILE A 277 28.84 5.15 -4.45
CA ILE A 277 28.38 5.44 -3.07
C ILE A 277 27.76 4.20 -2.44
N ARG A 278 26.88 3.50 -3.16
CA ARG A 278 26.20 2.30 -2.66
C ARG A 278 27.14 1.14 -2.40
N LEU A 279 28.24 1.07 -3.14
CA LEU A 279 29.30 0.09 -2.97
C LEU A 279 30.40 0.53 -1.98
N GLN A 280 30.23 1.69 -1.34
CA GLN A 280 31.19 2.27 -0.38
C GLN A 280 32.55 2.64 -1.00
N HIS A 281 32.61 2.86 -2.31
CA HIS A 281 33.79 3.34 -3.02
C HIS A 281 33.90 4.87 -2.98
N GLU A 282 34.08 5.43 -1.79
CA GLU A 282 33.99 6.88 -1.54
C GLU A 282 34.91 7.73 -2.42
N ALA A 283 36.12 7.29 -2.73
CA ALA A 283 37.07 8.04 -3.53
C ALA A 283 36.58 8.21 -4.97
N SER A 284 36.16 7.12 -5.61
CA SER A 284 35.62 7.10 -6.96
C SER A 284 34.31 7.93 -7.06
N ALA A 285 33.39 7.73 -6.10
CA ALA A 285 32.16 8.50 -6.03
C ALA A 285 32.43 10.03 -5.96
N ARG A 286 33.39 10.44 -5.14
CA ARG A 286 33.76 11.84 -4.95
C ARG A 286 34.32 12.46 -6.22
N GLU A 287 35.17 11.74 -6.96
CA GLU A 287 35.71 12.17 -8.26
C GLU A 287 34.58 12.38 -9.27
N LEU A 288 33.65 11.43 -9.38
CA LEU A 288 32.52 11.52 -10.33
C LEU A 288 31.56 12.67 -9.98
N LEU A 289 31.26 12.91 -8.70
CA LEU A 289 30.42 14.00 -8.28
C LEU A 289 31.05 15.39 -8.52
N LEU A 290 32.37 15.49 -8.30
CA LEU A 290 33.13 16.69 -8.67
C LEU A 290 33.19 16.87 -10.19
N LEU A 291 33.34 15.81 -10.95
CA LEU A 291 33.26 15.84 -12.42
C LEU A 291 31.90 16.37 -12.88
N LEU A 292 30.80 15.86 -12.31
CA LEU A 292 29.45 16.33 -12.62
C LEU A 292 29.28 17.83 -12.30
N TYR A 293 29.74 18.27 -11.13
CA TYR A 293 29.68 19.68 -10.76
C TYR A 293 30.50 20.57 -11.71
N ASN A 294 31.70 20.14 -12.06
CA ASN A 294 32.59 20.92 -12.92
C ASN A 294 32.10 21.04 -14.38
N LEU A 295 31.52 19.97 -14.93
CA LEU A 295 31.04 19.95 -16.31
C LEU A 295 29.61 20.54 -16.42
N TYR A 296 28.78 20.30 -15.42
CA TYR A 296 27.34 20.59 -15.46
C TYR A 296 26.83 21.32 -14.21
N PRO A 297 27.42 22.48 -13.83
CA PRO A 297 27.06 23.16 -12.57
C PRO A 297 25.60 23.60 -12.52
N ARG A 298 24.95 23.83 -13.68
CA ARG A 298 23.55 24.28 -13.77
C ARG A 298 22.56 23.17 -14.13
N HIS A 299 23.02 21.95 -14.20
CA HIS A 299 22.15 20.82 -14.53
C HIS A 299 21.24 20.46 -13.36
N GLU A 300 20.01 20.03 -13.65
CA GLU A 300 19.00 19.70 -12.62
C GLU A 300 19.45 18.60 -11.65
N HIS A 301 20.32 17.69 -12.07
CA HIS A 301 20.83 16.60 -11.24
C HIS A 301 21.99 17.01 -10.33
N THR A 302 22.65 18.12 -10.56
CA THR A 302 23.84 18.53 -9.81
C THR A 302 23.56 18.84 -8.33
N PRO A 303 22.48 19.56 -7.95
CA PRO A 303 22.16 19.75 -6.55
C PRO A 303 21.90 18.45 -5.80
N ALA A 304 21.22 17.48 -6.43
CA ALA A 304 20.96 16.16 -5.83
C ALA A 304 22.26 15.36 -5.66
N ALA A 305 23.17 15.43 -6.61
CA ALA A 305 24.49 14.80 -6.55
C ALA A 305 25.34 15.37 -5.40
N LEU A 306 25.36 16.69 -5.23
CA LEU A 306 26.05 17.35 -4.12
C LEU A 306 25.44 16.95 -2.77
N LEU A 307 24.12 16.82 -2.69
CA LEU A 307 23.47 16.32 -1.48
C LEU A 307 23.92 14.90 -1.14
N GLN A 308 23.98 14.01 -2.12
CA GLN A 308 24.47 12.64 -1.95
C GLN A 308 25.94 12.60 -1.51
N LEU A 309 26.76 13.50 -2.05
CA LEU A 309 28.16 13.65 -1.59
C LEU A 309 28.22 14.06 -0.12
N ALA A 310 27.41 15.04 0.30
CA ALA A 310 27.35 15.49 1.69
C ALA A 310 26.89 14.37 2.64
N GLU A 311 25.86 13.60 2.25
CA GLU A 311 25.37 12.44 3.03
C GLU A 311 26.45 11.36 3.15
N SER A 312 27.17 11.05 2.07
CA SER A 312 28.28 10.08 2.09
C SER A 312 29.45 10.55 3.00
N LEU A 313 29.81 11.82 2.90
CA LEU A 313 30.84 12.41 3.77
C LEU A 313 30.45 12.37 5.26
N ARG A 314 29.17 12.60 5.56
CA ARG A 314 28.62 12.50 6.91
C ARG A 314 28.70 11.07 7.47
N ALA A 315 28.35 10.08 6.65
CA ALA A 315 28.46 8.67 7.04
C ALA A 315 29.89 8.22 7.25
N GLY A 316 30.85 8.73 6.46
CA GLY A 316 32.29 8.43 6.54
C GLY A 316 33.09 9.21 7.59
N ALA A 317 32.45 9.79 8.61
CA ALA A 317 33.07 10.57 9.68
C ALA A 317 33.79 11.88 9.25
N ASN A 318 33.62 12.33 7.99
CA ASN A 318 34.14 13.59 7.48
C ASN A 318 33.14 14.75 7.70
N GLN A 319 32.69 14.93 8.92
CA GLN A 319 31.58 15.79 9.30
C GLN A 319 31.79 17.26 8.86
N ARG A 320 33.00 17.81 8.99
CA ARG A 320 33.30 19.18 8.57
C ARG A 320 33.17 19.41 7.06
N LEU A 321 33.58 18.42 6.26
CA LEU A 321 33.41 18.48 4.80
C LEU A 321 31.96 18.31 4.40
N ALA A 322 31.21 17.46 5.10
CA ALA A 322 29.77 17.32 4.89
C ALA A 322 29.03 18.64 5.16
N GLU A 323 29.33 19.30 6.29
CA GLU A 323 28.78 20.64 6.62
C GLU A 323 29.08 21.68 5.53
N PHE A 324 30.30 21.70 5.04
CA PHE A 324 30.68 22.61 3.95
C PHE A 324 29.86 22.36 2.69
N VAL A 325 29.73 21.09 2.27
CA VAL A 325 28.93 20.75 1.06
C VAL A 325 27.45 21.04 1.30
N TYR A 326 26.89 20.73 2.46
CA TYR A 326 25.52 21.10 2.80
C TYR A 326 25.28 22.61 2.74
N ALA A 327 26.24 23.44 3.21
CA ALA A 327 26.12 24.90 3.13
C ALA A 327 26.23 25.43 1.70
N LEU A 328 27.02 24.77 0.84
CA LEU A 328 27.21 25.14 -0.56
C LEU A 328 25.93 24.98 -1.39
N ILE A 329 25.14 23.93 -1.13
CA ILE A 329 23.93 23.62 -1.95
C ILE A 329 22.90 24.76 -1.91
N PRO A 330 22.43 25.26 -0.75
CA PRO A 330 21.49 26.37 -0.73
C PRO A 330 22.06 27.71 -1.20
N ALA A 331 23.39 27.87 -1.14
CA ALA A 331 24.05 29.07 -1.66
C ALA A 331 24.03 29.10 -3.19
N LEU A 332 24.23 27.96 -3.85
CA LEU A 332 24.27 27.84 -5.32
C LEU A 332 22.89 27.56 -5.94
N TYR A 333 22.05 26.81 -5.24
CA TYR A 333 20.75 26.32 -5.76
C TYR A 333 19.60 26.58 -4.79
N PRO A 334 19.32 27.85 -4.43
CA PRO A 334 18.44 28.22 -3.31
C PRO A 334 17.00 27.69 -3.40
N TYR A 335 16.52 27.44 -4.62
CA TYR A 335 15.15 27.02 -4.90
C TYR A 335 15.02 25.50 -5.18
N SER A 336 16.08 24.73 -5.03
CA SER A 336 16.05 23.30 -5.27
C SER A 336 15.61 22.51 -4.05
N LEU A 337 14.94 21.36 -4.23
CA LEU A 337 14.61 20.45 -3.13
C LEU A 337 15.86 19.99 -2.36
N PRO A 338 17.00 19.66 -3.01
CA PRO A 338 18.25 19.37 -2.30
C PRO A 338 18.73 20.50 -1.37
N ALA A 339 18.44 21.76 -1.72
CA ALA A 339 18.79 22.90 -0.85
C ALA A 339 17.95 22.93 0.43
N ALA A 340 16.64 22.63 0.34
CA ALA A 340 15.79 22.49 1.52
C ALA A 340 16.28 21.35 2.44
N THR A 341 16.61 20.20 1.85
CA THR A 341 17.17 19.06 2.59
C THR A 341 18.51 19.41 3.24
N ALA A 342 19.40 20.08 2.53
CA ALA A 342 20.71 20.50 3.05
C ALA A 342 20.56 21.47 4.22
N LYS A 343 19.66 22.46 4.14
CA LYS A 343 19.33 23.38 5.26
C LYS A 343 18.84 22.60 6.47
N LEU A 344 17.93 21.65 6.26
CA LEU A 344 17.38 20.79 7.32
C LEU A 344 18.49 19.99 8.01
N ARG A 345 19.38 19.34 7.23
CA ARG A 345 20.53 18.58 7.78
C ARG A 345 21.46 19.46 8.64
N LEU A 346 21.79 20.65 8.15
CA LEU A 346 22.61 21.59 8.89
C LEU A 346 21.93 22.04 10.19
N ALA A 347 20.62 22.32 10.14
CA ALA A 347 19.87 22.74 11.31
C ALA A 347 19.79 21.64 12.37
N VAL A 348 19.45 20.39 11.95
CA VAL A 348 19.39 19.22 12.86
C VAL A 348 20.76 18.96 13.50
N GLN A 349 21.83 18.96 12.71
CA GLN A 349 23.18 18.71 13.20
C GLN A 349 23.62 19.77 14.23
N ARG A 350 23.32 21.03 13.98
CA ARG A 350 23.60 22.11 14.92
C ARG A 350 22.81 21.95 16.23
N ALA A 351 21.52 21.59 16.12
CA ALA A 351 20.69 21.33 17.30
C ALA A 351 21.20 20.15 18.14
N GLU A 352 21.62 19.05 17.49
CA GLU A 352 22.18 17.87 18.16
C GLU A 352 23.52 18.20 18.84
N THR A 353 24.40 18.95 18.18
CA THR A 353 25.67 19.40 18.76
C THR A 353 25.43 20.31 19.96
N ALA A 354 24.45 21.18 19.89
CA ALA A 354 24.07 22.09 20.96
C ALA A 354 23.49 21.34 22.17
N GLN A 355 22.66 20.32 21.97
CA GLN A 355 22.15 19.47 23.06
C GLN A 355 23.26 18.66 23.73
N ALA A 356 24.28 18.20 22.97
CA ALA A 356 25.40 17.45 23.52
C ALA A 356 26.37 18.30 24.37
N THR A 357 26.44 19.60 24.11
CA THR A 357 27.39 20.52 24.78
C THR A 357 26.78 21.34 25.94
N GLY A 358 25.46 21.23 26.18
CA GLY A 358 24.73 21.98 27.18
C GLY A 358 24.25 23.36 26.70
N ILE A 359 23.15 23.84 27.29
CA ILE A 359 22.46 25.08 26.87
C ILE A 359 23.36 26.33 26.89
N GLU A 360 24.32 26.42 27.84
CA GLU A 360 25.23 27.57 27.92
C GLU A 360 26.24 27.68 26.78
N SER A 361 26.59 26.58 26.13
CA SER A 361 27.48 26.60 24.97
C SER A 361 26.75 26.96 23.68
N LEU A 362 25.44 26.72 23.62
CA LEU A 362 24.57 27.08 22.49
C LEU A 362 24.56 28.61 22.31
N GLU A 363 24.28 29.35 23.36
CA GLU A 363 24.25 30.81 23.35
C GLU A 363 25.62 31.42 22.97
N ARG A 364 26.73 30.83 23.44
CA ARG A 364 28.08 31.29 23.05
C ARG A 364 28.47 30.95 21.63
N THR A 365 28.17 29.76 21.15
CA THR A 365 28.50 29.32 19.78
C THR A 365 27.67 30.09 18.75
N VAL A 366 26.39 30.32 19.05
CA VAL A 366 25.48 31.08 18.21
C VAL A 366 25.83 32.57 18.24
N SER A 367 26.16 33.13 19.41
CA SER A 367 26.62 34.50 19.53
C SER A 367 27.97 34.74 18.83
N ALA A 368 28.86 33.75 18.78
CA ALA A 368 30.11 33.84 18.02
C ALA A 368 29.93 33.78 16.51
N MET A 369 28.97 32.96 16.00
CA MET A 369 28.63 32.91 14.58
C MET A 369 27.79 34.11 14.10
N MET A 370 27.11 34.81 15.00
CA MET A 370 26.24 35.94 14.69
C MET A 370 26.89 37.31 14.78
N ARG A 371 28.16 37.41 15.14
CA ARG A 371 28.87 38.70 15.15
C ARG A 371 28.98 39.37 13.76
N ASP A 372 28.79 38.58 12.68
CA ASP A 372 28.87 39.09 11.31
C ASP A 372 27.51 39.25 10.58
N VAL A 373 26.38 39.06 11.30
CA VAL A 373 25.04 39.28 10.74
C VAL A 373 24.19 40.09 11.71
N PRO A 374 23.95 41.36 11.42
CA PRO A 374 23.12 42.20 12.28
C PRO A 374 21.67 41.80 12.13
N GLN A 375 21.06 41.11 13.06
CA GLN A 375 19.62 40.81 13.24
C GLN A 375 19.25 39.34 13.45
N ALA A 376 19.99 38.59 14.21
CA ALA A 376 19.56 37.24 14.52
C ALA A 376 19.51 36.92 16.02
N ALA A 377 18.83 37.74 16.79
CA ALA A 377 18.61 37.55 18.22
C ALA A 377 17.45 36.56 18.56
N GLN A 378 17.23 35.48 17.73
CA GLN A 378 16.11 34.56 17.98
C GLN A 378 16.43 33.12 17.50
N THR A 379 17.36 32.45 18.14
CA THR A 379 17.90 31.17 17.60
C THR A 379 17.01 29.94 17.76
N ALA A 380 16.29 29.78 18.84
CA ALA A 380 15.30 28.71 18.98
C ALA A 380 14.06 28.97 18.10
N ALA A 381 13.60 30.23 18.07
CA ALA A 381 12.55 30.66 17.16
C ALA A 381 12.94 30.51 15.68
N SER A 382 14.25 30.70 15.35
CA SER A 382 14.74 30.53 13.97
C SER A 382 14.78 29.07 13.52
N TYR A 383 15.10 28.13 14.42
CA TYR A 383 15.09 26.69 14.09
C TYR A 383 13.67 26.19 13.82
N ARG A 384 12.74 26.47 14.74
CA ARG A 384 11.33 26.11 14.59
C ARG A 384 10.70 26.75 13.35
N SER A 385 10.93 28.05 13.15
CA SER A 385 10.46 28.76 11.96
C SER A 385 11.02 28.20 10.65
N LEU A 386 12.29 27.78 10.64
CA LEU A 386 12.88 27.10 9.49
C LEU A 386 12.22 25.75 9.21
N LEU A 387 11.95 24.95 10.25
CA LEU A 387 11.25 23.67 10.11
C LEU A 387 9.82 23.87 9.59
N GLU A 388 9.11 24.88 10.12
CA GLU A 388 7.75 25.23 9.68
C GLU A 388 7.72 25.69 8.21
N ASP A 389 8.69 26.52 7.78
CA ASP A 389 8.83 26.95 6.40
C ASP A 389 9.11 25.79 5.45
N ILE A 390 10.04 24.89 5.79
CA ILE A 390 10.34 23.69 5.01
C ILE A 390 9.12 22.75 4.96
N ALA A 391 8.45 22.54 6.08
CA ALA A 391 7.28 21.68 6.17
C ALA A 391 6.11 22.19 5.32
N ALA A 392 5.98 23.51 5.19
CA ALA A 392 4.95 24.15 4.38
C ALA A 392 5.27 24.11 2.88
N ARG A 393 6.50 24.49 2.51
CA ARG A 393 6.93 24.57 1.10
C ARG A 393 7.09 23.19 0.46
N GLU A 394 7.61 22.22 1.20
CA GLU A 394 7.92 20.88 0.73
C GLU A 394 6.88 19.84 1.18
N ALA A 395 5.63 20.26 1.36
CA ALA A 395 4.56 19.42 1.93
C ALA A 395 4.31 18.09 1.17
N ALA A 396 4.60 18.07 -0.12
CA ALA A 396 4.44 16.87 -0.96
C ALA A 396 5.68 15.96 -1.00
N ASN A 397 6.79 16.37 -0.37
CA ASN A 397 8.09 15.71 -0.48
C ASN A 397 8.51 15.10 0.88
N PRO A 398 9.37 14.05 0.87
CA PRO A 398 9.90 13.46 2.11
C PRO A 398 10.61 14.46 3.01
N THR A 399 11.25 15.50 2.44
CA THR A 399 11.92 16.56 3.22
C THR A 399 10.94 17.38 4.07
N GLY A 400 9.73 17.65 3.57
CA GLY A 400 8.69 18.31 4.35
C GLY A 400 8.17 17.43 5.49
N ASN A 401 8.03 16.13 5.26
CA ASN A 401 7.67 15.17 6.29
C ASN A 401 8.78 15.00 7.33
N GLU A 402 10.05 15.07 6.92
CA GLU A 402 11.19 15.09 7.82
C GLU A 402 11.16 16.33 8.75
N ALA A 403 10.91 17.51 8.19
CA ALA A 403 10.80 18.73 8.96
C ALA A 403 9.65 18.65 9.98
N LEU A 404 8.48 18.14 9.59
CA LEU A 404 7.36 17.89 10.51
C LEU A 404 7.71 16.89 11.61
N PHE A 405 8.50 15.86 11.29
CA PHE A 405 8.93 14.88 12.28
C PHE A 405 9.80 15.50 13.35
N TYR A 406 10.71 16.40 12.99
CA TYR A 406 11.53 17.13 13.98
C TYR A 406 10.70 18.13 14.79
N LEU A 407 9.72 18.82 14.18
CA LEU A 407 8.75 19.65 14.92
C LEU A 407 7.94 18.83 15.93
N ALA A 408 7.51 17.62 15.54
CA ALA A 408 6.79 16.72 16.42
C ALA A 408 7.67 16.25 17.59
N LYS A 409 8.95 15.94 17.32
CA LYS A 409 9.93 15.56 18.34
C LYS A 409 10.22 16.71 19.31
N GLU A 410 10.30 17.94 18.82
CA GLU A 410 10.46 19.14 19.66
C GLU A 410 9.24 19.33 20.57
N ALA A 411 8.03 19.22 20.05
CA ALA A 411 6.79 19.29 20.82
C ALA A 411 6.72 18.20 21.89
N GLU A 412 7.18 16.98 21.58
CA GLU A 412 7.28 15.89 22.53
C GLU A 412 8.26 16.22 23.68
N GLN A 413 9.43 16.77 23.37
CA GLN A 413 10.44 17.17 24.36
C GLN A 413 9.95 18.34 25.25
N ALA A 414 9.14 19.25 24.69
CA ALA A 414 8.49 20.32 25.39
C ALA A 414 7.28 19.87 26.24
N ASN A 415 6.98 18.56 26.27
CA ASN A 415 5.80 17.97 26.92
C ASN A 415 4.45 18.43 26.31
N GLU A 416 4.48 18.95 25.07
CA GLU A 416 3.29 19.31 24.29
C GLU A 416 2.73 18.09 23.54
N MET A 417 2.36 17.02 24.27
CA MET A 417 2.02 15.71 23.71
C MET A 417 0.92 15.76 22.64
N ASN A 418 -0.11 16.60 22.85
CA ASN A 418 -1.20 16.73 21.87
C ASN A 418 -0.74 17.32 20.54
N GLN A 419 0.24 18.24 20.56
CA GLN A 419 0.82 18.82 19.35
C GLN A 419 1.73 17.80 18.65
N GLY A 420 2.57 17.09 19.39
CA GLY A 420 3.40 16.01 18.86
C GLY A 420 2.57 14.94 18.15
N VAL A 421 1.50 14.46 18.80
CA VAL A 421 0.56 13.48 18.22
C VAL A 421 -0.10 14.01 16.94
N ARG A 422 -0.51 15.29 16.90
CA ARG A 422 -1.08 15.91 15.68
C ARG A 422 -0.08 15.91 14.53
N LEU A 423 1.14 16.34 14.77
CA LEU A 423 2.18 16.45 13.76
C LEU A 423 2.59 15.06 13.21
N TYR A 424 2.81 14.07 14.09
CA TYR A 424 3.07 12.69 13.65
C TYR A 424 1.92 12.11 12.84
N ARG A 425 0.68 12.36 13.25
CA ARG A 425 -0.51 11.95 12.49
C ARG A 425 -0.54 12.60 11.11
N ASP A 426 -0.26 13.89 11.01
CA ASP A 426 -0.29 14.62 9.76
C ASP A 426 0.74 14.05 8.75
N ILE A 427 1.91 13.63 9.22
CA ILE A 427 2.91 12.91 8.40
C ILE A 427 2.32 11.59 7.88
N THR A 428 1.66 10.81 8.75
CA THR A 428 1.08 9.51 8.36
C THR A 428 -0.10 9.65 7.39
N LEU A 429 -0.82 10.77 7.41
CA LEU A 429 -1.94 11.04 6.52
C LEU A 429 -1.51 11.58 5.14
N ARG A 430 -0.38 12.32 5.07
CA ARG A 430 0.17 12.84 3.81
C ARG A 430 0.66 11.74 2.87
N THR A 431 1.07 10.59 3.40
CA THR A 431 1.66 9.48 2.64
C THR A 431 0.75 8.28 2.61
N ALA A 432 -0.22 8.28 1.69
CA ALA A 432 -1.16 7.16 1.51
C ALA A 432 -0.49 5.83 1.11
N ASN A 433 0.70 5.87 0.49
CA ASN A 433 1.36 4.69 -0.09
C ASN A 433 2.47 4.06 0.77
N GLY A 434 2.74 4.56 1.97
CA GLY A 434 3.64 3.93 2.95
C GLY A 434 5.14 3.84 2.59
N ASN A 435 5.58 4.41 1.47
CA ASN A 435 6.96 4.32 0.99
C ASN A 435 7.89 5.42 1.54
N ASP A 436 7.35 6.39 2.28
CA ASP A 436 8.15 7.44 2.88
C ASP A 436 8.74 6.96 4.22
N PRO A 437 10.07 6.96 4.39
CA PRO A 437 10.72 6.52 5.62
C PRO A 437 10.33 7.37 6.84
N TRP A 438 9.96 8.64 6.65
CA TRP A 438 9.52 9.52 7.74
C TRP A 438 8.10 9.22 8.16
N ALA A 439 7.21 8.82 7.24
CA ALA A 439 5.88 8.33 7.58
C ALA A 439 5.94 7.03 8.41
N VAL A 440 6.87 6.14 8.08
CA VAL A 440 7.13 4.92 8.84
C VAL A 440 7.58 5.26 10.26
N LYS A 441 8.60 6.13 10.42
CA LYS A 441 9.09 6.57 11.73
C LYS A 441 8.02 7.30 12.54
N ALA A 442 7.24 8.18 11.89
CA ALA A 442 6.14 8.90 12.52
C ALA A 442 5.04 7.95 13.00
N ALA A 443 4.70 6.92 12.21
CA ALA A 443 3.75 5.90 12.60
C ALA A 443 4.22 5.09 13.81
N ASP A 444 5.49 4.67 13.84
CA ASP A 444 6.07 3.95 14.97
C ASP A 444 6.05 4.83 16.23
N ARG A 445 6.42 6.11 16.11
CA ARG A 445 6.41 7.04 17.25
C ARG A 445 5.00 7.36 17.73
N LEU A 446 4.08 7.57 16.80
CA LEU A 446 2.67 7.82 17.09
C LEU A 446 2.06 6.65 17.88
N VAL A 447 2.31 5.41 17.44
CA VAL A 447 1.85 4.21 18.14
C VAL A 447 2.46 4.13 19.55
N ALA A 448 3.77 4.39 19.69
CA ALA A 448 4.42 4.38 20.99
C ALA A 448 3.82 5.40 21.97
N LEU A 449 3.46 6.60 21.49
CA LEU A 449 2.83 7.65 22.32
C LEU A 449 1.38 7.33 22.70
N LEU A 450 0.65 6.66 21.83
CA LEU A 450 -0.78 6.42 22.00
C LEU A 450 -1.10 5.08 22.67
N THR A 451 -0.17 4.11 22.60
CA THR A 451 -0.35 2.82 23.27
C THR A 451 -0.74 2.96 24.74
N PRO A 452 -0.05 3.78 25.59
CA PRO A 452 -0.44 3.95 26.98
C PRO A 452 -1.85 4.55 27.16
N TRP A 453 -2.29 5.41 26.23
CA TRP A 453 -3.63 6.00 26.29
C TRP A 453 -4.70 4.99 25.91
N ILE A 454 -4.44 4.14 24.90
CA ILE A 454 -5.34 3.05 24.54
C ILE A 454 -5.41 2.01 25.66
N GLU A 455 -4.28 1.65 26.27
CA GLU A 455 -4.24 0.72 27.42
C GLU A 455 -5.02 1.26 28.62
N ALA A 456 -4.90 2.55 28.92
CA ALA A 456 -5.70 3.19 29.97
C ALA A 456 -7.21 3.18 29.65
N ALA A 457 -7.57 3.45 28.39
CA ALA A 457 -8.96 3.37 27.93
C ALA A 457 -9.51 1.93 28.00
N VAL A 458 -8.70 0.94 27.65
CA VAL A 458 -9.04 -0.47 27.80
C VAL A 458 -9.25 -0.83 29.27
N ALA A 459 -8.37 -0.40 30.15
CA ALA A 459 -8.48 -0.67 31.60
C ALA A 459 -9.74 -0.04 32.22
N SER A 460 -10.16 1.14 31.72
CA SER A 460 -11.40 1.81 32.14
C SER A 460 -12.65 1.32 31.39
N GLN A 461 -12.52 0.37 30.47
CA GLN A 461 -13.60 -0.13 29.60
C GLN A 461 -14.27 0.95 28.73
N ASP A 462 -13.51 2.01 28.39
CA ASP A 462 -13.98 3.06 27.49
C ASP A 462 -13.70 2.67 26.03
N ASP A 463 -14.55 1.77 25.51
CA ASP A 463 -14.46 1.26 24.16
C ASP A 463 -14.53 2.36 23.08
N LEU A 464 -15.29 3.42 23.33
CA LEU A 464 -15.42 4.54 22.38
C LEU A 464 -14.09 5.28 22.21
N THR A 465 -13.38 5.55 23.30
CA THR A 465 -12.05 6.16 23.27
C THR A 465 -11.04 5.24 22.60
N VAL A 466 -11.05 3.93 22.88
CA VAL A 466 -10.20 2.93 22.23
C VAL A 466 -10.35 3.00 20.71
N VAL A 467 -11.57 2.89 20.21
CA VAL A 467 -11.88 2.92 18.78
C VAL A 467 -11.55 4.28 18.15
N SER A 468 -11.87 5.39 18.84
CA SER A 468 -11.57 6.74 18.38
C SER A 468 -10.06 6.96 18.23
N LEU A 469 -9.26 6.58 19.21
CA LEU A 469 -7.80 6.67 19.15
C LEU A 469 -7.23 5.82 18.03
N PHE A 470 -7.70 4.59 17.86
CA PHE A 470 -7.24 3.69 16.79
C PHE A 470 -7.53 4.22 15.39
N HIS A 471 -8.72 4.81 15.16
CA HIS A 471 -9.10 5.29 13.83
C HIS A 471 -8.52 6.66 13.45
N ARG A 472 -8.11 7.48 14.43
CA ARG A 472 -7.57 8.84 14.18
C ARG A 472 -6.22 8.86 13.45
N HIS A 473 -5.52 7.74 13.32
CA HIS A 473 -4.09 7.74 13.02
C HIS A 473 -3.67 7.28 11.63
N GLY A 474 -4.61 7.16 10.69
CA GLY A 474 -4.32 6.78 9.32
C GLY A 474 -3.93 5.29 9.14
N ALA A 475 -3.89 4.83 7.90
CA ALA A 475 -3.67 3.42 7.58
C ALA A 475 -2.28 2.91 8.00
N VAL A 476 -1.24 3.74 7.83
CA VAL A 476 0.16 3.37 8.13
C VAL A 476 0.37 3.10 9.63
N ALA A 477 -0.19 3.96 10.50
CA ALA A 477 -0.11 3.77 11.95
C ALA A 477 -0.91 2.54 12.38
N ARG A 478 -2.12 2.34 11.84
CA ARG A 478 -2.95 1.18 12.17
C ARG A 478 -2.27 -0.16 11.85
N GLN A 479 -1.50 -0.25 10.75
CA GLN A 479 -0.73 -1.45 10.42
C GLN A 479 0.31 -1.82 11.47
N ARG A 480 0.82 -0.84 12.25
CA ARG A 480 1.78 -1.10 13.32
C ARG A 480 1.17 -1.82 14.51
N TYR A 481 -0.10 -1.54 14.83
CA TYR A 481 -0.83 -2.25 15.89
C TYR A 481 -1.01 -3.74 15.58
N ALA A 482 -0.96 -4.16 14.31
CA ALA A 482 -1.08 -5.57 13.92
C ALA A 482 -0.05 -6.49 14.59
N ARG A 483 1.07 -5.96 15.02
CA ARG A 483 2.15 -6.71 15.72
C ARG A 483 2.05 -6.64 17.24
N LEU A 484 1.15 -5.85 17.79
CA LEU A 484 1.02 -5.64 19.22
C LEU A 484 -0.10 -6.52 19.79
N PRO A 485 0.09 -7.12 20.98
CA PRO A 485 -0.98 -7.85 21.67
C PRO A 485 -2.23 -7.01 21.91
N LEU A 486 -2.07 -5.70 22.02
CA LEU A 486 -3.14 -4.71 22.17
C LEU A 486 -4.19 -4.77 21.04
N LEU A 487 -3.83 -5.30 19.85
CA LEU A 487 -4.77 -5.43 18.74
C LEU A 487 -5.99 -6.29 19.08
N LEU A 488 -5.80 -7.32 19.89
CA LEU A 488 -6.91 -8.15 20.38
C LEU A 488 -7.92 -7.32 21.18
N GLN A 489 -7.45 -6.43 22.06
CA GLN A 489 -8.29 -5.59 22.89
C GLN A 489 -9.01 -4.52 22.06
N ILE A 490 -8.33 -3.99 21.06
CA ILE A 490 -8.92 -3.05 20.08
C ILE A 490 -10.03 -3.77 19.27
N ALA A 491 -9.79 -5.02 18.83
CA ALA A 491 -10.80 -5.81 18.13
C ALA A 491 -12.03 -6.07 19.01
N GLU A 492 -11.80 -6.37 20.30
CA GLU A 492 -12.88 -6.61 21.26
C GLU A 492 -13.70 -5.33 21.53
N ALA A 493 -13.06 -4.15 21.60
CA ALA A 493 -13.76 -2.87 21.71
C ALA A 493 -14.66 -2.61 20.49
N HIS A 494 -14.17 -2.87 19.27
CA HIS A 494 -14.98 -2.77 18.05
C HIS A 494 -16.19 -3.72 18.08
N ARG A 495 -15.98 -4.96 18.53
CA ARG A 495 -17.07 -5.93 18.66
C ARG A 495 -18.14 -5.46 19.65
N ARG A 496 -17.73 -4.96 20.82
CA ARG A 496 -18.67 -4.47 21.85
C ARG A 496 -19.49 -3.27 21.39
N LEU A 497 -18.88 -2.41 20.58
CA LEU A 497 -19.57 -1.26 19.96
C LEU A 497 -20.40 -1.62 18.72
N GLY A 498 -20.39 -2.88 18.27
CA GLY A 498 -21.14 -3.33 17.11
C GLY A 498 -20.51 -3.08 15.75
N PHE A 499 -19.24 -2.66 15.69
CA PHE A 499 -18.48 -2.51 14.44
C PHE A 499 -17.98 -3.87 13.95
N ALA A 500 -18.92 -4.72 13.50
CA ALA A 500 -18.66 -6.13 13.23
C ALA A 500 -17.63 -6.35 12.10
N ALA A 501 -17.71 -5.59 11.01
CA ALA A 501 -16.81 -5.77 9.86
C ALA A 501 -15.35 -5.45 10.23
N GLU A 502 -15.13 -4.37 10.95
CA GLU A 502 -13.83 -3.96 11.44
C GLU A 502 -13.28 -4.96 12.47
N ALA A 503 -14.12 -5.40 13.40
CA ALA A 503 -13.74 -6.39 14.41
C ALA A 503 -13.33 -7.72 13.76
N ILE A 504 -14.07 -8.21 12.76
CA ILE A 504 -13.70 -9.42 12.00
C ILE A 504 -12.31 -9.25 11.37
N SER A 505 -12.07 -8.13 10.70
CA SER A 505 -10.78 -7.84 10.06
C SER A 505 -9.63 -7.82 11.08
N LEU A 506 -9.85 -7.20 12.25
CA LEU A 506 -8.84 -7.10 13.30
C LEU A 506 -8.56 -8.46 13.95
N TYR A 507 -9.59 -9.27 14.27
CA TYR A 507 -9.38 -10.63 14.78
C TYR A 507 -8.63 -11.52 13.80
N GLN A 508 -8.95 -11.42 12.48
CA GLN A 508 -8.22 -12.16 11.45
C GLN A 508 -6.75 -11.72 11.38
N GLN A 509 -6.45 -10.44 11.59
CA GLN A 509 -5.07 -9.95 11.69
C GLN A 509 -4.36 -10.52 12.92
N VAL A 510 -5.01 -10.56 14.09
CA VAL A 510 -4.46 -11.20 15.30
C VAL A 510 -4.08 -12.65 15.00
N ILE A 511 -5.00 -13.44 14.44
CA ILE A 511 -4.78 -14.86 14.13
C ILE A 511 -3.66 -15.07 13.09
N LYS A 512 -3.47 -14.12 12.17
CA LYS A 512 -2.44 -14.19 11.14
C LYS A 512 -1.05 -13.77 11.63
N MET A 513 -0.98 -12.78 12.51
CA MET A 513 0.27 -12.13 12.89
C MET A 513 0.89 -12.67 14.18
N HIS A 514 0.11 -13.37 15.00
CA HIS A 514 0.56 -13.91 16.28
C HIS A 514 0.52 -15.44 16.28
N ASN A 515 1.41 -16.04 17.06
CA ASN A 515 1.46 -17.50 17.30
C ASN A 515 1.10 -17.86 18.75
N ASP A 516 0.82 -16.87 19.57
CA ASP A 516 0.52 -17.04 20.98
C ASP A 516 -0.95 -17.49 21.15
N PRO A 517 -1.20 -18.68 21.75
CA PRO A 517 -2.55 -19.14 22.07
C PRO A 517 -3.36 -18.15 22.90
N ALA A 518 -2.70 -17.42 23.82
CA ALA A 518 -3.36 -16.42 24.66
C ALA A 518 -4.03 -15.28 23.86
N LEU A 519 -3.57 -15.03 22.63
CA LEU A 519 -4.14 -14.04 21.72
C LEU A 519 -5.08 -14.68 20.69
N ILE A 520 -4.73 -15.87 20.18
CA ILE A 520 -5.48 -16.51 19.10
C ILE A 520 -6.79 -17.11 19.61
N GLU A 521 -6.78 -17.75 20.80
CA GLU A 521 -7.98 -18.37 21.35
C GLU A 521 -9.13 -17.35 21.53
N PRO A 522 -8.93 -16.19 22.22
CA PRO A 522 -9.98 -15.18 22.34
C PRO A 522 -10.40 -14.57 20.99
N ALA A 523 -9.46 -14.45 20.03
CA ALA A 523 -9.79 -13.93 18.72
C ALA A 523 -10.73 -14.85 17.92
N LEU A 524 -10.51 -16.17 17.98
CA LEU A 524 -11.41 -17.16 17.37
C LEU A 524 -12.79 -17.14 18.02
N ILE A 525 -12.86 -16.99 19.35
CA ILE A 525 -14.12 -16.87 20.08
C ILE A 525 -14.85 -15.57 19.71
N GLY A 526 -14.13 -14.46 19.63
CA GLY A 526 -14.66 -13.17 19.20
C GLY A 526 -15.31 -13.24 17.81
N LEU A 527 -14.64 -13.90 16.86
CA LEU A 527 -15.20 -14.18 15.54
C LEU A 527 -16.47 -15.04 15.61
N GLY A 528 -16.44 -16.10 16.40
CA GLY A 528 -17.60 -16.98 16.59
C GLY A 528 -18.80 -16.22 17.12
N LYS A 529 -18.62 -15.35 18.12
CA LYS A 529 -19.67 -14.47 18.67
C LYS A 529 -20.24 -13.52 17.64
N ILE A 530 -19.38 -12.85 16.86
CA ILE A 530 -19.84 -11.92 15.81
C ILE A 530 -20.69 -12.63 14.77
N TYR A 531 -20.27 -13.79 14.28
CA TYR A 531 -21.03 -14.55 13.29
C TYR A 531 -22.38 -15.02 13.83
N LEU A 532 -22.45 -15.41 15.11
CA LEU A 532 -23.72 -15.72 15.76
C LEU A 532 -24.66 -14.52 15.86
N ASP A 533 -24.12 -13.36 16.20
CA ASP A 533 -24.88 -12.09 16.27
C ASP A 533 -25.39 -11.65 14.87
N GLN A 534 -24.61 -11.92 13.82
CA GLN A 534 -24.98 -11.68 12.43
C GLN A 534 -25.95 -12.74 11.85
N ARG A 535 -26.31 -13.76 12.63
CA ARG A 535 -27.11 -14.91 12.20
C ARG A 535 -26.47 -15.69 11.04
N ASP A 536 -25.14 -15.78 11.04
CA ASP A 536 -24.35 -16.66 10.17
C ASP A 536 -23.82 -17.85 10.99
N PRO A 537 -24.66 -18.86 11.27
CA PRO A 537 -24.25 -20.00 12.09
C PRO A 537 -23.23 -20.91 11.38
N ASP A 538 -23.16 -20.88 10.04
CA ASP A 538 -22.22 -21.69 9.29
C ASP A 538 -20.78 -21.17 9.48
N ALA A 539 -20.59 -19.86 9.35
CA ALA A 539 -19.31 -19.22 9.62
C ALA A 539 -18.91 -19.37 11.11
N ALA A 540 -19.87 -19.17 12.02
CA ALA A 540 -19.64 -19.37 13.46
C ALA A 540 -19.16 -20.79 13.76
N ARG A 541 -19.87 -21.82 13.28
CA ARG A 541 -19.52 -23.23 13.46
C ARG A 541 -18.13 -23.53 12.95
N LYS A 542 -17.81 -23.09 11.73
CA LYS A 542 -16.49 -23.31 11.10
C LYS A 542 -15.34 -22.76 11.95
N VAL A 543 -15.50 -21.55 12.49
CA VAL A 543 -14.47 -20.90 13.31
C VAL A 543 -14.33 -21.59 14.67
N LEU A 544 -15.44 -21.94 15.30
CA LEU A 544 -15.45 -22.61 16.62
C LEU A 544 -14.97 -24.07 16.55
N GLU A 545 -15.27 -24.77 15.46
CA GLU A 545 -14.70 -26.13 15.21
C GLU A 545 -13.20 -26.04 14.95
N ARG A 546 -12.73 -24.98 14.22
CA ARG A 546 -11.29 -24.70 14.08
C ARG A 546 -10.63 -24.50 15.43
N TYR A 547 -11.24 -23.74 16.35
CA TYR A 547 -10.74 -23.59 17.71
C TYR A 547 -10.55 -24.95 18.38
N ARG A 548 -11.58 -25.81 18.41
CA ARG A 548 -11.53 -27.12 19.04
C ARG A 548 -10.50 -28.07 18.45
N PHE A 549 -10.28 -27.96 17.15
CA PHE A 549 -9.24 -28.73 16.47
C PHE A 549 -7.84 -28.24 16.85
N GLN A 550 -7.61 -26.93 16.92
CA GLN A 550 -6.31 -26.39 17.24
C GLN A 550 -5.97 -26.40 18.74
N TYR A 551 -6.98 -26.24 19.59
CA TYR A 551 -6.84 -26.11 21.03
C TYR A 551 -7.76 -27.08 21.78
N PRO A 552 -7.55 -28.42 21.69
CA PRO A 552 -8.44 -29.42 22.29
C PRO A 552 -8.48 -29.40 23.84
N LEU A 553 -7.49 -28.77 24.47
CA LEU A 553 -7.39 -28.52 25.90
C LEU A 553 -7.30 -27.01 26.19
N GLY A 554 -7.83 -26.17 25.28
CA GLY A 554 -7.79 -24.71 25.40
C GLY A 554 -8.59 -24.22 26.62
N THR A 555 -8.19 -23.06 27.11
CA THR A 555 -8.77 -22.43 28.32
C THR A 555 -10.27 -22.18 28.18
N TYR A 556 -10.75 -21.98 26.97
CA TYR A 556 -12.12 -21.56 26.67
C TYR A 556 -12.99 -22.67 26.06
N GLU A 557 -12.57 -23.95 26.15
CA GLU A 557 -13.30 -25.08 25.56
C GLU A 557 -14.78 -25.11 25.98
N GLY A 558 -15.07 -24.85 27.25
CA GLY A 558 -16.45 -24.80 27.75
C GLY A 558 -17.29 -23.69 27.12
N GLU A 559 -16.72 -22.49 26.94
CA GLU A 559 -17.42 -21.38 26.30
C GLU A 559 -17.63 -21.66 24.80
N VAL A 560 -16.60 -22.19 24.15
CA VAL A 560 -16.65 -22.52 22.71
C VAL A 560 -17.72 -23.58 22.43
N VAL A 561 -17.85 -24.58 23.26
CA VAL A 561 -18.89 -25.63 23.08
C VAL A 561 -20.30 -25.05 23.26
N LEU A 562 -20.50 -24.14 24.20
CA LEU A 562 -21.79 -23.45 24.34
C LEU A 562 -22.14 -22.56 23.16
N LEU A 563 -21.15 -21.88 22.59
CA LEU A 563 -21.32 -21.10 21.33
C LEU A 563 -21.61 -22.02 20.13
N LEU A 564 -20.99 -23.20 20.07
CA LEU A 564 -21.31 -24.24 19.07
C LEU A 564 -22.74 -24.77 19.22
N VAL A 565 -23.19 -24.99 20.44
CA VAL A 565 -24.58 -25.33 20.73
C VAL A 565 -25.52 -24.29 20.17
N GLN A 566 -25.22 -23.01 20.36
CA GLN A 566 -26.00 -21.90 19.84
C GLN A 566 -26.01 -21.89 18.30
N ALA A 567 -24.83 -22.07 17.67
CA ALA A 567 -24.72 -22.11 16.22
C ALA A 567 -25.55 -23.26 15.62
N MET A 568 -25.39 -24.47 16.15
CA MET A 568 -26.09 -25.67 15.68
C MET A 568 -27.62 -25.55 15.88
N ARG A 569 -28.04 -24.91 16.97
CA ARG A 569 -29.46 -24.61 17.21
C ARG A 569 -30.05 -23.67 16.20
N GLN A 570 -29.29 -22.61 15.82
CA GLN A 570 -29.68 -21.70 14.75
C GLN A 570 -29.76 -22.40 13.38
N GLN A 571 -28.88 -23.39 13.12
CA GLN A 571 -28.92 -24.25 11.93
C GLN A 571 -30.05 -25.28 11.97
N ARG A 572 -30.72 -25.48 13.10
CA ARG A 572 -31.67 -26.57 13.38
C ARG A 572 -31.06 -27.97 13.25
N ASP A 573 -29.75 -28.11 13.46
CA ASP A 573 -29.02 -29.38 13.46
C ASP A 573 -29.19 -30.08 14.87
N MET A 574 -30.39 -30.54 15.17
CA MET A 574 -30.72 -31.11 16.49
C MET A 574 -30.00 -32.46 16.74
N GLN A 575 -29.76 -33.24 15.68
CA GLN A 575 -29.04 -34.52 15.82
C GLN A 575 -27.55 -34.30 16.08
N GLY A 576 -26.91 -33.39 15.33
CA GLY A 576 -25.54 -32.98 15.58
C GLY A 576 -25.36 -32.37 16.96
N LEU A 577 -26.33 -31.54 17.40
CA LEU A 577 -26.34 -30.92 18.73
C LEU A 577 -26.44 -31.99 19.86
N LEU A 578 -27.32 -32.97 19.69
CA LEU A 578 -27.45 -34.10 20.63
C LEU A 578 -26.12 -34.87 20.75
N HIS A 579 -25.49 -35.15 19.61
CA HIS A 579 -24.22 -35.85 19.58
C HIS A 579 -23.11 -35.00 20.26
N LEU A 580 -23.05 -33.72 19.98
CA LEU A 580 -22.08 -32.80 20.60
C LEU A 580 -22.22 -32.79 22.13
N CYS A 581 -23.45 -32.59 22.66
CA CYS A 581 -23.69 -32.53 24.09
C CYS A 581 -23.30 -33.84 24.79
N ARG A 582 -23.71 -35.01 24.26
CA ARG A 582 -23.39 -36.31 24.84
C ARG A 582 -21.89 -36.59 24.85
N THR A 583 -21.23 -36.39 23.71
CA THR A 583 -19.78 -36.64 23.59
C THR A 583 -18.97 -35.73 24.49
N TRP A 584 -19.36 -34.46 24.60
CA TRP A 584 -18.67 -33.49 25.43
C TRP A 584 -18.83 -33.82 26.93
N LEU A 585 -20.04 -34.12 27.37
CA LEU A 585 -20.32 -34.50 28.76
C LEU A 585 -19.55 -35.75 29.20
N LEU A 586 -19.34 -36.73 28.31
CA LEU A 586 -18.53 -37.92 28.53
C LEU A 586 -17.04 -37.59 28.67
N ARG A 587 -16.53 -36.67 27.85
CA ARG A 587 -15.10 -36.33 27.83
C ARG A 587 -14.67 -35.38 28.95
N HIS A 588 -15.62 -34.57 29.46
CA HIS A 588 -15.32 -33.53 30.46
C HIS A 588 -16.12 -33.69 31.76
N PRO A 589 -15.90 -34.76 32.54
CA PRO A 589 -16.72 -35.08 33.73
C PRO A 589 -16.58 -34.05 34.86
N GLY A 590 -15.47 -33.33 34.95
CA GLY A 590 -15.20 -32.32 35.99
C GLY A 590 -15.27 -30.87 35.52
N HIS A 591 -15.70 -30.60 34.30
CA HIS A 591 -15.66 -29.25 33.75
C HIS A 591 -16.73 -28.35 34.39
N ARG A 592 -16.39 -27.08 34.66
CA ARG A 592 -17.30 -26.10 35.31
C ARG A 592 -18.58 -25.82 34.51
N GLU A 593 -18.56 -25.95 33.17
CA GLU A 593 -19.71 -25.71 32.28
C GLU A 593 -20.58 -26.98 32.12
N ARG A 594 -20.22 -28.09 32.75
CA ARG A 594 -20.99 -29.34 32.70
C ARG A 594 -22.47 -29.16 33.07
N PRO A 595 -22.80 -28.41 34.16
CA PRO A 595 -24.19 -28.16 34.51
C PRO A 595 -25.00 -27.46 33.39
N ALA A 596 -24.40 -26.43 32.74
CA ALA A 596 -25.02 -25.74 31.62
C ALA A 596 -25.20 -26.65 30.40
N MET A 597 -24.26 -27.54 30.16
CA MET A 597 -24.33 -28.49 29.04
C MET A 597 -25.42 -29.53 29.22
N TYR A 598 -25.69 -29.96 30.47
CA TYR A 598 -26.85 -30.82 30.75
C TYR A 598 -28.18 -30.12 30.47
N LEU A 599 -28.30 -28.82 30.77
CA LEU A 599 -29.49 -28.07 30.45
C LEU A 599 -29.68 -27.93 28.91
N GLU A 600 -28.61 -27.75 28.18
CA GLU A 600 -28.68 -27.71 26.71
C GLU A 600 -29.00 -29.09 26.10
N LEU A 601 -28.46 -30.16 26.67
CA LEU A 601 -28.83 -31.53 26.32
C LEU A 601 -30.32 -31.78 26.57
N ALA A 602 -30.82 -31.38 27.75
CA ALA A 602 -32.21 -31.55 28.12
C ALA A 602 -33.15 -30.82 27.15
N LYS A 603 -32.87 -29.55 26.82
CA LYS A 603 -33.65 -28.79 25.83
C LYS A 603 -33.68 -29.49 24.48
N THR A 604 -32.50 -29.95 24.02
CA THR A 604 -32.38 -30.62 22.71
C THR A 604 -33.17 -31.93 22.68
N LEU A 605 -33.13 -32.73 23.78
CA LEU A 605 -33.92 -33.94 23.90
C LEU A 605 -35.41 -33.65 23.92
N GLY A 606 -35.84 -32.56 24.58
CA GLY A 606 -37.23 -32.11 24.57
C GLY A 606 -37.72 -31.69 23.17
N GLU A 607 -36.88 -31.01 22.37
CA GLU A 607 -37.16 -30.66 21.00
C GLU A 607 -37.23 -31.88 20.06
N LEU A 608 -36.46 -32.92 20.36
CA LEU A 608 -36.49 -34.22 19.65
C LEU A 608 -37.56 -35.20 20.16
N GLU A 609 -38.52 -34.75 20.99
CA GLU A 609 -39.61 -35.54 21.58
C GLU A 609 -39.13 -36.70 22.48
N LYS A 610 -37.86 -36.70 22.89
CA LYS A 610 -37.28 -37.70 23.83
C LYS A 610 -37.49 -37.23 25.28
N LEU A 611 -38.75 -37.14 25.67
CA LEU A 611 -39.17 -36.42 26.89
C LEU A 611 -38.60 -37.06 28.16
N GLU A 612 -38.56 -38.43 28.28
CA GLU A 612 -38.03 -39.12 29.46
C GLU A 612 -36.53 -38.83 29.65
N GLU A 613 -35.74 -38.89 28.54
CA GLU A 613 -34.33 -38.58 28.57
C GLU A 613 -34.10 -37.08 28.90
N SER A 614 -34.97 -36.21 28.42
CA SER A 614 -34.93 -34.78 28.71
C SER A 614 -35.09 -34.49 30.20
N VAL A 615 -36.06 -35.13 30.86
CA VAL A 615 -36.29 -34.98 32.30
C VAL A 615 -35.07 -35.42 33.09
N LEU A 616 -34.48 -36.58 32.73
CA LEU A 616 -33.26 -37.09 33.40
C LEU A 616 -32.08 -36.10 33.20
N ALA A 617 -31.93 -35.53 32.02
CA ALA A 617 -30.88 -34.58 31.75
C ALA A 617 -31.05 -33.28 32.57
N TYR A 618 -32.29 -32.76 32.73
CA TYR A 618 -32.54 -31.63 33.62
C TYR A 618 -32.16 -31.97 35.08
N GLU A 619 -32.55 -33.14 35.58
CA GLU A 619 -32.26 -33.55 36.94
C GLU A 619 -30.75 -33.70 37.19
N GLU A 620 -30.03 -34.31 36.25
CA GLU A 620 -28.57 -34.39 36.32
C GLU A 620 -27.90 -33.02 36.24
N GLY A 621 -28.44 -32.10 35.43
CA GLY A 621 -27.97 -30.71 35.35
C GLY A 621 -28.12 -29.99 36.68
N PHE A 622 -29.31 -30.08 37.33
CA PHE A 622 -29.56 -29.46 38.63
C PHE A 622 -28.71 -30.12 39.76
N LYS A 623 -28.53 -31.44 39.74
CA LYS A 623 -27.62 -32.13 40.66
C LYS A 623 -26.17 -31.69 40.46
N ALA A 624 -25.74 -31.46 39.23
CA ALA A 624 -24.40 -31.00 38.92
C ALA A 624 -24.18 -29.51 39.28
N GLY A 625 -25.21 -28.81 39.78
CA GLY A 625 -25.13 -27.41 40.19
C GLY A 625 -25.58 -26.40 39.12
N ALA A 626 -26.36 -26.81 38.12
CA ALA A 626 -26.95 -25.86 37.17
C ALA A 626 -27.84 -24.84 37.91
N VAL A 627 -27.73 -23.57 37.48
CA VAL A 627 -28.55 -22.51 38.02
C VAL A 627 -30.03 -22.82 37.67
N ALA A 628 -30.84 -23.07 38.70
CA ALA A 628 -32.28 -23.25 38.56
C ALA A 628 -32.96 -21.92 38.25
N SER A 629 -32.70 -21.41 37.05
CA SER A 629 -33.32 -20.17 36.55
C SER A 629 -34.81 -20.41 36.26
N PRO A 630 -35.66 -19.37 36.34
CA PRO A 630 -37.06 -19.47 35.95
C PRO A 630 -37.30 -20.11 34.57
N ASN A 631 -36.42 -19.80 33.58
CA ASN A 631 -36.50 -20.40 32.24
C ASN A 631 -36.18 -21.90 32.23
N ALA A 632 -35.13 -22.33 32.96
CA ALA A 632 -34.73 -23.73 33.01
C ALA A 632 -35.78 -24.56 33.75
N LEU A 633 -36.28 -24.06 34.89
CA LEU A 633 -37.35 -24.71 35.67
C LEU A 633 -38.66 -24.81 34.91
N LEU A 634 -39.00 -23.74 34.14
CA LEU A 634 -40.22 -23.73 33.31
C LEU A 634 -40.14 -24.79 32.21
N ALA A 635 -39.01 -24.86 31.49
CA ALA A 635 -38.81 -25.87 30.45
C ALA A 635 -38.82 -27.31 31.02
N TYR A 636 -38.24 -27.51 32.20
CA TYR A 636 -38.31 -28.78 32.91
C TYR A 636 -39.77 -29.14 33.29
N ALA A 637 -40.55 -28.16 33.86
CA ALA A 637 -41.91 -28.35 34.24
C ALA A 637 -42.82 -28.62 33.01
N ASP A 638 -42.62 -27.92 31.92
CA ASP A 638 -43.34 -28.16 30.65
C ASP A 638 -43.04 -29.58 30.10
N THR A 639 -41.79 -30.06 30.23
CA THR A 639 -41.44 -31.42 29.82
C THR A 639 -42.15 -32.49 30.70
N LEU A 640 -42.23 -32.26 31.99
CA LEU A 640 -42.98 -33.12 32.92
C LEU A 640 -44.49 -33.06 32.63
N SER A 641 -45.00 -31.88 32.28
CA SER A 641 -46.38 -31.70 31.86
C SER A 641 -46.73 -32.53 30.64
N ARG A 642 -45.89 -32.51 29.60
CA ARG A 642 -46.08 -33.30 28.38
C ARG A 642 -46.02 -34.82 28.63
N LEU A 643 -45.30 -35.27 29.67
CA LEU A 643 -45.29 -36.66 30.14
C LEU A 643 -46.45 -37.00 31.07
N ASN A 644 -47.42 -36.07 31.31
CA ASN A 644 -48.51 -36.22 32.27
C ASN A 644 -48.06 -36.56 33.70
N ARG A 645 -46.84 -36.16 34.08
CA ARG A 645 -46.31 -36.35 35.43
C ARG A 645 -46.82 -35.24 36.35
N HIS A 646 -48.13 -35.25 36.61
CA HIS A 646 -48.86 -34.11 37.17
C HIS A 646 -48.27 -33.58 38.50
N GLU A 647 -48.01 -34.42 39.47
CA GLU A 647 -47.50 -34.02 40.78
C GLU A 647 -46.08 -33.38 40.67
N ARG A 648 -45.22 -34.01 39.89
CA ARG A 648 -43.85 -33.49 39.67
C ARG A 648 -43.87 -32.17 38.85
N ALA A 649 -44.76 -32.06 37.89
CA ALA A 649 -44.94 -30.84 37.10
C ALA A 649 -45.40 -29.67 38.00
N ILE A 650 -46.36 -29.92 38.89
CA ILE A 650 -46.84 -28.93 39.87
C ILE A 650 -45.67 -28.43 40.74
N ALA A 651 -44.91 -29.37 41.32
CA ALA A 651 -43.77 -29.01 42.16
C ALA A 651 -42.72 -28.19 41.40
N ALA A 652 -42.47 -28.52 40.14
CA ALA A 652 -41.55 -27.77 39.30
C ALA A 652 -42.08 -26.36 38.97
N TYR A 653 -43.37 -26.21 38.63
CA TYR A 653 -43.98 -24.89 38.42
C TYR A 653 -44.01 -24.03 39.68
N GLN A 654 -44.21 -24.65 40.87
CA GLN A 654 -44.11 -23.97 42.17
C GLN A 654 -42.68 -23.41 42.36
N SER A 655 -41.66 -24.19 42.06
CA SER A 655 -40.27 -23.77 42.13
C SER A 655 -39.99 -22.61 41.16
N VAL A 656 -40.65 -22.55 39.97
CA VAL A 656 -40.59 -21.36 39.07
C VAL A 656 -41.08 -20.13 39.79
N LEU A 657 -42.26 -20.20 40.46
CA LEU A 657 -42.86 -19.07 41.14
C LEU A 657 -42.01 -18.51 42.28
N GLU A 658 -41.36 -19.43 43.04
CA GLU A 658 -40.42 -19.06 44.12
C GLU A 658 -39.23 -18.21 43.65
N LYS A 659 -38.80 -18.40 42.41
CA LYS A 659 -37.66 -17.67 41.81
C LYS A 659 -38.02 -16.27 41.28
N LYS A 660 -39.19 -15.74 41.59
CA LYS A 660 -39.67 -14.41 41.12
C LYS A 660 -39.57 -14.26 39.60
N PRO A 661 -40.24 -15.07 38.80
CA PRO A 661 -40.20 -15.04 37.36
C PRO A 661 -40.80 -13.75 36.81
N LYS A 662 -40.61 -13.49 35.49
CA LYS A 662 -41.34 -12.43 34.78
C LYS A 662 -42.84 -12.73 34.78
N ALA A 663 -43.68 -11.67 34.68
CA ALA A 663 -45.15 -11.81 34.74
C ALA A 663 -45.71 -12.90 33.83
N ARG A 664 -45.35 -12.94 32.56
CA ARG A 664 -45.75 -14.00 31.61
C ARG A 664 -45.38 -15.43 32.05
N GLN A 665 -44.25 -15.60 32.67
CA GLN A 665 -43.80 -16.90 33.14
C GLN A 665 -44.60 -17.33 34.38
N ALA A 666 -44.90 -16.39 35.25
CA ALA A 666 -45.74 -16.64 36.42
C ALA A 666 -47.17 -17.01 36.02
N GLU A 667 -47.72 -16.31 35.09
CA GLU A 667 -49.07 -16.54 34.52
C GLU A 667 -49.16 -17.91 33.88
N TRP A 668 -48.17 -18.27 33.03
CA TRP A 668 -48.10 -19.61 32.44
C TRP A 668 -47.95 -20.70 33.47
N ALA A 669 -47.07 -20.55 34.44
CA ALA A 669 -46.88 -21.54 35.51
C ALA A 669 -48.18 -21.77 36.30
N ARG A 670 -48.92 -20.70 36.71
CA ARG A 670 -50.20 -20.82 37.43
C ARG A 670 -51.26 -21.50 36.58
N LEU A 671 -51.34 -21.17 35.30
CA LEU A 671 -52.29 -21.81 34.37
C LEU A 671 -52.04 -23.30 34.26
N GLN A 672 -50.77 -23.70 34.05
CA GLN A 672 -50.38 -25.09 33.94
C GLN A 672 -50.59 -25.88 35.27
N MET A 673 -50.28 -25.26 36.42
CA MET A 673 -50.59 -25.85 37.71
C MET A 673 -52.10 -26.10 37.86
N ALA A 674 -52.94 -25.16 37.46
CA ALA A 674 -54.39 -25.31 37.51
C ALA A 674 -54.89 -26.46 36.62
N GLN A 675 -54.31 -26.63 35.41
CA GLN A 675 -54.57 -27.78 34.53
C GLN A 675 -54.21 -29.11 35.20
N HIS A 676 -53.01 -29.18 35.81
CA HIS A 676 -52.58 -30.40 36.48
C HIS A 676 -53.39 -30.71 37.74
N TRP A 677 -53.74 -29.67 38.52
CA TRP A 677 -54.66 -29.85 39.65
C TRP A 677 -56.03 -30.40 39.20
N THR A 678 -56.54 -29.92 38.06
CA THR A 678 -57.78 -30.40 37.47
C THR A 678 -57.67 -31.85 37.02
N ALA A 679 -56.54 -32.24 36.37
CA ALA A 679 -56.28 -33.64 35.98
C ALA A 679 -56.20 -34.60 37.20
N LEU A 680 -55.69 -34.14 38.32
CA LEU A 680 -55.65 -34.84 39.58
C LEU A 680 -56.96 -34.83 40.36
N LYS A 681 -58.05 -34.25 39.80
CA LYS A 681 -59.35 -34.07 40.44
C LYS A 681 -59.29 -33.16 41.69
N GLN A 682 -58.27 -32.40 41.91
CA GLN A 682 -58.09 -31.47 43.04
C GLN A 682 -58.66 -30.09 42.70
N TYR A 683 -59.96 -30.01 42.47
CA TYR A 683 -60.62 -28.82 41.89
C TYR A 683 -60.53 -27.58 42.80
N ASP A 684 -60.45 -27.74 44.14
CA ASP A 684 -60.25 -26.62 45.06
C ASP A 684 -58.93 -25.93 44.86
N ARG A 685 -57.85 -26.69 44.69
CA ARG A 685 -56.52 -26.17 44.42
C ARG A 685 -56.44 -25.56 43.02
N ALA A 686 -57.12 -26.13 42.02
CA ALA A 686 -57.22 -25.59 40.69
C ALA A 686 -57.91 -24.22 40.71
N THR A 687 -59.00 -24.07 41.48
CA THR A 687 -59.70 -22.78 41.61
C THR A 687 -58.87 -21.69 42.29
N VAL A 688 -58.07 -22.06 43.30
CA VAL A 688 -57.14 -21.12 43.94
C VAL A 688 -56.07 -20.64 42.96
N ALA A 689 -55.44 -21.56 42.23
CA ALA A 689 -54.41 -21.20 41.24
C ALA A 689 -55.00 -20.30 40.13
N LEU A 690 -56.21 -20.57 39.67
CA LEU A 690 -56.90 -19.71 38.67
C LEU A 690 -57.34 -18.37 39.25
N ALA A 691 -57.64 -18.27 40.55
CA ALA A 691 -57.95 -17.01 41.22
C ALA A 691 -56.69 -16.13 41.35
N GLU A 692 -55.53 -16.75 41.73
CA GLU A 692 -54.23 -16.09 41.80
C GLU A 692 -53.70 -15.64 40.42
N LEU A 693 -54.09 -16.31 39.32
CA LEU A 693 -53.72 -15.92 37.97
C LEU A 693 -54.37 -14.55 37.61
N GLY A 694 -55.64 -14.33 38.08
CA GLY A 694 -56.34 -13.09 37.78
C GLY A 694 -56.58 -12.88 36.25
N ARG A 695 -56.36 -11.66 35.79
CA ARG A 695 -56.35 -11.32 34.37
C ARG A 695 -54.91 -11.26 33.90
N ALA A 696 -54.55 -12.15 33.00
CA ALA A 696 -53.19 -12.20 32.44
C ALA A 696 -52.99 -11.15 31.37
N ASP A 697 -51.72 -10.76 31.10
CA ASP A 697 -51.35 -9.88 29.98
C ASP A 697 -51.54 -10.61 28.65
N ASP A 698 -51.42 -11.95 28.63
CA ASP A 698 -51.56 -12.73 27.41
C ASP A 698 -53.01 -13.18 27.19
N GLU A 699 -53.61 -12.76 26.04
CA GLU A 699 -54.99 -13.08 25.71
C GLU A 699 -55.25 -14.59 25.56
N MET A 700 -54.24 -15.37 25.11
CA MET A 700 -54.36 -16.80 24.99
C MET A 700 -54.45 -17.45 26.39
N VAL A 701 -53.62 -17.00 27.34
CA VAL A 701 -53.67 -17.44 28.74
C VAL A 701 -55.03 -17.11 29.35
N ASN A 702 -55.60 -15.91 29.06
CA ASN A 702 -56.94 -15.52 29.53
C ASN A 702 -58.03 -16.44 28.97
N ARG A 703 -58.00 -16.75 27.66
CA ARG A 703 -58.96 -17.68 27.03
C ARG A 703 -58.90 -19.07 27.61
N LEU A 704 -57.67 -19.59 27.75
CA LEU A 704 -57.46 -20.92 28.35
C LEU A 704 -57.89 -20.97 29.82
N SER A 705 -57.61 -19.93 30.59
CA SER A 705 -58.01 -19.86 32.00
C SER A 705 -59.56 -19.76 32.16
N ALA A 706 -60.22 -19.02 31.28
CA ALA A 706 -61.67 -18.92 31.28
C ALA A 706 -62.33 -20.28 30.93
N SER A 707 -61.81 -20.95 29.90
CA SER A 707 -62.26 -22.31 29.53
C SER A 707 -62.10 -23.29 30.69
N LEU A 708 -60.93 -23.27 31.34
CA LEU A 708 -60.63 -24.17 32.46
C LEU A 708 -61.48 -23.83 33.68
N LYS A 709 -61.73 -22.56 33.98
CA LYS A 709 -62.67 -22.12 35.05
C LYS A 709 -64.06 -22.68 34.81
N GLY A 710 -64.58 -22.57 33.58
CA GLY A 710 -65.85 -23.14 33.18
C GLY A 710 -65.90 -24.66 33.39
N ALA A 711 -64.92 -25.41 32.92
CA ALA A 711 -64.81 -26.83 33.08
C ALA A 711 -64.79 -27.27 34.56
N VAL A 712 -64.00 -26.62 35.40
CA VAL A 712 -63.89 -26.89 36.81
C VAL A 712 -65.22 -26.62 37.54
N GLN A 713 -65.93 -25.52 37.18
CA GLN A 713 -67.22 -25.20 37.76
C GLN A 713 -68.32 -26.21 37.38
N THR A 714 -68.34 -26.64 36.11
CA THR A 714 -69.31 -27.64 35.63
C THR A 714 -69.17 -28.94 36.36
N VAL A 715 -67.93 -29.46 36.54
CA VAL A 715 -67.67 -30.71 37.28
C VAL A 715 -67.97 -30.59 38.76
N ARG A 716 -67.73 -29.44 39.38
CA ARG A 716 -68.13 -29.19 40.79
C ARG A 716 -69.64 -29.16 40.99
N SER A 717 -70.38 -28.64 40.03
CA SER A 717 -71.83 -28.59 40.10
C SER A 717 -72.46 -29.94 39.88
N SER A 718 -71.94 -30.74 38.93
CA SER A 718 -72.42 -32.10 38.69
C SER A 718 -72.05 -33.07 39.84
N GLY A 719 -70.86 -32.98 40.44
CA GLY A 719 -70.43 -33.80 41.59
C GLY A 719 -71.19 -33.49 42.91
N LYS A 720 -71.83 -32.32 43.01
CA LYS A 720 -72.73 -32.01 44.09
C LYS A 720 -74.16 -32.55 43.86
N ALA A 721 -74.51 -32.92 42.60
CA ALA A 721 -75.81 -33.56 42.31
C ALA A 721 -75.80 -35.08 42.50
N GLU A 722 -74.67 -35.76 42.55
CA GLU A 722 -74.55 -37.20 42.85
C GLU A 722 -74.34 -37.50 44.34
N GLY A 723 -74.25 -36.49 45.19
CA GLY A 723 -74.09 -36.63 46.67
C GLY A 723 -75.26 -36.14 47.49
N LEU A 724 -76.49 -36.04 46.90
CA LEU A 724 -77.75 -35.84 47.53
C LEU A 724 -78.64 -37.13 47.29
#